data_be5b62ee42019141b090114f502823a8
#
_entry.id   be5b62ee42019141b090114f502823a8
#
_cell.length_a   1.000
_cell.length_b   1.000
_cell.length_c   1.000
_cell.angle_alpha   90.00
_cell.angle_beta   90.00
_cell.angle_gamma   90.00
#
_symmetry.space_group_name_H-M   'P 1'
#
loop_
_entity.id
_entity.type
_entity.pdbx_description
1 polymer ?
#
loop_
_entity_poly.entity_id
_entity_poly.type
_entity_poly.pdbx_seq_one_letter_code
_entity_poly.pdbx_strand_id
1 'polypeptide(L)'
;MLPTAAATHHLPARTGADREAARRSAFLHQDGVLLCSTVRALDTLGLLDPAGPADRPENGYLRVARRSLAAVGWLDESARTWTDEGRTAMRHRERYVAAGRFLSRFADNDPEVWSRPWSTATEKAFAEVLDAHEHWRSGADPDGVVTAHLDGALAVPALLSLRGTGRLPQPEGDVARLLSLLGWRDGDGCWTPSGRAGLDLVVHLGMVGSYLPMLARLEQLCRGDLLVEPGDGEWHCERRLNVQASAAAHRRYFADADPVLTEIFSRTPRPTFVADMGCGDGSWLAHLHDLLGDGIRYVGIDTSRVALEHTREVLGAAGLHDPLLLQGDISDPGALRDQLAAHGLAIEDGLHIRAFLDHDRRYLGGGQETALPGWSTGAYVAPDGRPLEATEVEADLVEHFRRWVPYVRKHGLVVIEAHCVAPHVTRRHLGALHSVAFDAYHGLSHQYPVEHSAFMRCCRLAGLQPVSHIERRYPSTRPFVAVSLNRLEPVRSAPRRIVTDRRDTWRPGPGADRTDGKQLHRLLFTDGDVAHPRLWCSGATGIVVRDALRAVEARIDSAGRGDIVRVLDYGAGTGLASIELIKACVAHDVEARLAARGATFELHLVDIPTSWFAQGYDLLCGQPWTRFHALRTGTEFRPLLDVTAGERVDVVLANMVFHLLTDGAMRRAAESLAGVLRPGGLLCFSSPDLGPAGPHALLFHDPNRLLRGHWLAALDAAEPLSLAPPLRDAVARVRPAERSSAQRRADRRILPTPQTRTSVAAALAPHFRGAVERRTYELLAEESLMTALVPANQAEYLAEIADRDLREAVIRHLMRDRVLPELMRGPAGTALGLNVEWALGRFERSR
;
A
#
# COMPACT_ATOMS: atom_id res chain seq x y z
N MET A 1 34.30 40.10 25.97
CA MET A 1 33.41 40.88 25.09
C MET A 1 32.82 39.92 24.06
N LEU A 2 31.59 39.51 24.26
CA LEU A 2 30.84 38.70 23.30
C LEU A 2 30.37 39.63 22.17
N PRO A 3 30.43 39.21 20.88
CA PRO A 3 29.88 40.03 19.82
C PRO A 3 28.36 39.90 19.81
N THR A 4 27.71 41.00 19.67
CA THR A 4 26.30 41.30 19.57
C THR A 4 25.53 40.40 18.62
N ALA A 5 24.34 40.03 19.06
CA ALA A 5 23.32 39.28 18.34
C ALA A 5 23.06 39.86 16.95
N ALA A 6 23.37 39.10 15.91
CA ALA A 6 22.85 39.33 14.59
C ALA A 6 21.35 39.00 14.61
N ALA A 7 20.56 39.90 14.04
CA ALA A 7 19.11 39.83 13.96
C ALA A 7 18.65 38.47 13.49
N THR A 8 18.05 37.70 14.37
CA THR A 8 17.26 36.55 14.05
C THR A 8 15.97 37.06 13.39
N HIS A 9 15.97 37.18 12.07
CA HIS A 9 14.73 37.29 11.33
C HIS A 9 13.85 36.11 11.74
N HIS A 10 12.73 36.37 12.35
CA HIS A 10 11.66 35.35 12.58
C HIS A 10 11.21 34.83 11.24
N LEU A 11 11.82 33.70 10.82
CA LEU A 11 11.45 33.02 9.63
C LEU A 11 10.07 32.37 9.86
N PRO A 12 9.10 32.51 8.94
CA PRO A 12 7.78 31.92 9.10
C PRO A 12 7.87 30.40 9.30
N ALA A 13 7.07 29.88 10.21
CA ALA A 13 7.00 28.46 10.50
C ALA A 13 6.55 27.70 9.25
N ARG A 14 7.12 26.52 8.98
CA ARG A 14 6.74 25.63 7.87
C ARG A 14 5.36 25.07 8.10
N THR A 15 4.47 25.15 7.12
CA THR A 15 3.14 24.57 7.18
C THR A 15 3.14 23.09 6.78
N GLY A 16 2.07 22.38 7.10
CA GLY A 16 1.85 21.02 6.59
C GLY A 16 1.81 20.96 5.06
N ALA A 17 1.25 22.00 4.43
CA ALA A 17 1.19 22.14 2.97
C ALA A 17 2.58 22.28 2.34
N ASP A 18 3.50 23.07 2.92
CA ASP A 18 4.88 23.20 2.42
C ASP A 18 5.61 21.86 2.40
N ARG A 19 5.42 21.06 3.47
CA ARG A 19 6.04 19.72 3.57
C ARG A 19 5.48 18.74 2.56
N GLU A 20 4.18 18.78 2.32
CA GLU A 20 3.53 17.91 1.33
C GLU A 20 3.95 18.28 -0.09
N ALA A 21 3.99 19.58 -0.42
CA ALA A 21 4.49 20.07 -1.71
C ALA A 21 5.96 19.68 -1.94
N ALA A 22 6.83 19.84 -0.93
CA ALA A 22 8.23 19.45 -1.02
C ALA A 22 8.38 17.93 -1.21
N ARG A 23 7.57 17.12 -0.51
CA ARG A 23 7.57 15.67 -0.69
C ARG A 23 7.12 15.27 -2.09
N ARG A 24 6.06 15.87 -2.59
CA ARG A 24 5.59 15.66 -3.96
C ARG A 24 6.69 15.96 -4.97
N SER A 25 7.36 17.10 -4.85
CA SER A 25 8.47 17.46 -5.73
C SER A 25 9.61 16.45 -5.61
N ALA A 26 10.01 16.06 -4.39
CA ALA A 26 11.08 15.09 -4.19
C ALA A 26 10.79 13.73 -4.86
N PHE A 27 9.56 13.25 -4.83
CA PHE A 27 9.19 12.00 -5.51
C PHE A 27 9.23 12.16 -7.03
N LEU A 28 8.63 13.21 -7.59
CA LEU A 28 8.66 13.47 -9.03
C LEU A 28 10.07 13.76 -9.54
N HIS A 29 10.93 14.38 -8.73
CA HIS A 29 12.33 14.59 -9.06
C HIS A 29 13.09 13.26 -9.19
N GLN A 30 12.87 12.32 -8.28
CA GLN A 30 13.46 10.99 -8.36
C GLN A 30 12.97 10.24 -9.61
N ASP A 31 11.67 10.27 -9.86
CA ASP A 31 11.09 9.71 -11.08
C ASP A 31 11.70 10.34 -12.34
N GLY A 32 11.95 11.66 -12.32
CA GLY A 32 12.58 12.40 -13.41
C GLY A 32 14.00 11.92 -13.71
N VAL A 33 14.82 11.66 -12.69
CA VAL A 33 16.17 11.10 -12.87
C VAL A 33 16.13 9.76 -13.57
N LEU A 34 15.24 8.86 -13.11
CA LEU A 34 15.05 7.57 -13.75
C LEU A 34 14.58 7.72 -15.20
N LEU A 35 13.51 8.50 -15.41
CA LEU A 35 12.86 8.59 -16.73
C LEU A 35 13.73 9.29 -17.77
N CYS A 36 14.52 10.31 -17.39
CA CYS A 36 15.50 10.91 -18.30
C CYS A 36 16.56 9.89 -18.72
N SER A 37 17.04 9.08 -17.78
CA SER A 37 18.01 8.01 -18.07
C SER A 37 17.38 6.92 -18.94
N THR A 38 16.14 6.53 -18.65
CA THR A 38 15.40 5.51 -19.41
C THR A 38 15.12 5.96 -20.83
N VAL A 39 14.59 7.18 -21.02
CA VAL A 39 14.30 7.71 -22.36
C VAL A 39 15.58 7.86 -23.17
N ARG A 40 16.68 8.33 -22.58
CA ARG A 40 17.99 8.39 -23.23
C ARG A 40 18.47 7.02 -23.70
N ALA A 41 18.39 6.02 -22.82
CA ALA A 41 18.85 4.66 -23.13
C ALA A 41 18.02 4.05 -24.26
N LEU A 42 16.69 4.12 -24.20
CA LEU A 42 15.79 3.60 -25.22
C LEU A 42 15.91 4.36 -26.54
N ASP A 43 16.15 5.67 -26.50
CA ASP A 43 16.45 6.50 -27.67
C ASP A 43 17.70 6.04 -28.39
N THR A 44 18.80 5.87 -27.65
CA THR A 44 20.09 5.41 -28.19
C THR A 44 19.98 4.02 -28.82
N LEU A 45 19.10 3.18 -28.28
CA LEU A 45 18.85 1.82 -28.79
C LEU A 45 17.85 1.77 -29.97
N GLY A 46 17.20 2.89 -30.29
CA GLY A 46 16.12 2.93 -31.27
C GLY A 46 14.84 2.22 -30.82
N LEU A 47 14.63 2.07 -29.49
CA LEU A 47 13.54 1.34 -28.87
C LEU A 47 12.41 2.23 -28.30
N LEU A 48 12.41 3.52 -28.64
CA LEU A 48 11.33 4.44 -28.28
C LEU A 48 10.06 4.23 -29.11
N ASP A 49 10.15 3.54 -30.25
CA ASP A 49 8.98 3.07 -30.95
C ASP A 49 8.51 1.74 -30.31
N PRO A 50 7.36 1.71 -29.62
CA PRO A 50 6.87 0.48 -29.00
C PRO A 50 6.54 -0.62 -30.00
N ALA A 51 6.23 -0.25 -31.25
CA ALA A 51 5.98 -1.16 -32.38
C ALA A 51 7.26 -1.59 -33.12
N GLY A 52 8.42 -1.13 -32.65
CA GLY A 52 9.73 -1.50 -33.21
C GLY A 52 9.98 -3.01 -33.27
N PRO A 53 11.02 -3.45 -33.99
CA PRO A 53 11.17 -4.83 -34.40
C PRO A 53 11.05 -5.81 -33.21
N ALA A 54 10.10 -6.73 -33.33
CA ALA A 54 9.80 -7.78 -32.36
C ALA A 54 10.94 -8.81 -32.21
N ASP A 55 12.00 -8.70 -32.99
CA ASP A 55 13.03 -9.71 -33.15
C ASP A 55 14.15 -9.68 -32.11
N ARG A 56 14.13 -8.76 -31.15
CA ARG A 56 15.07 -8.82 -30.04
C ARG A 56 14.47 -9.56 -28.86
N PRO A 57 15.13 -10.61 -28.35
CA PRO A 57 14.72 -11.21 -27.10
C PRO A 57 14.73 -10.12 -26.00
N GLU A 58 13.64 -9.98 -25.31
CA GLU A 58 13.48 -9.04 -24.20
C GLU A 58 14.37 -9.52 -23.04
N ASN A 59 15.39 -8.74 -22.65
CA ASN A 59 16.11 -9.00 -21.43
C ASN A 59 15.39 -8.35 -20.23
N GLY A 60 15.77 -8.75 -19.01
CA GLY A 60 15.13 -8.28 -17.79
C GLY A 60 15.23 -6.77 -17.60
N TYR A 61 16.37 -6.16 -17.93
CA TYR A 61 16.58 -4.72 -17.80
C TYR A 61 15.67 -3.89 -18.71
N LEU A 62 15.47 -4.35 -19.94
CA LEU A 62 14.54 -3.70 -20.87
C LEU A 62 13.10 -3.81 -20.36
N ARG A 63 12.73 -4.93 -19.75
CA ARG A 63 11.41 -5.13 -19.15
C ARG A 63 11.20 -4.17 -17.98
N VAL A 64 12.20 -3.97 -17.10
CA VAL A 64 12.12 -2.98 -16.01
C VAL A 64 12.01 -1.56 -16.57
N ALA A 65 12.80 -1.20 -17.57
CA ALA A 65 12.73 0.12 -18.23
C ALA A 65 11.33 0.38 -18.82
N ARG A 66 10.72 -0.59 -19.48
CA ARG A 66 9.35 -0.48 -20.02
C ARG A 66 8.30 -0.37 -18.93
N ARG A 67 8.44 -1.15 -17.85
CA ARG A 67 7.54 -1.06 -16.70
C ARG A 67 7.58 0.32 -16.05
N SER A 68 8.74 0.99 -15.98
CA SER A 68 8.81 2.36 -15.45
C SER A 68 8.00 3.36 -16.29
N LEU A 69 7.98 3.19 -17.63
CA LEU A 69 7.13 3.97 -18.52
C LEU A 69 5.64 3.66 -18.33
N ALA A 70 5.30 2.42 -18.05
CA ALA A 70 3.92 2.04 -17.73
C ALA A 70 3.49 2.58 -16.36
N ALA A 71 4.40 2.58 -15.37
CA ALA A 71 4.14 3.09 -14.03
C ALA A 71 3.87 4.61 -14.01
N VAL A 72 4.51 5.37 -14.89
CA VAL A 72 4.21 6.80 -15.08
C VAL A 72 3.01 7.04 -16.00
N GLY A 73 2.42 5.99 -16.55
CA GLY A 73 1.24 6.04 -17.40
C GLY A 73 1.52 6.36 -18.88
N TRP A 74 2.77 6.28 -19.34
CA TRP A 74 3.12 6.62 -20.72
C TRP A 74 3.00 5.44 -21.67
N LEU A 75 3.17 4.22 -21.20
CA LEU A 75 3.11 3.01 -21.99
C LEU A 75 1.93 2.13 -21.53
N ASP A 76 1.13 1.62 -22.45
CA ASP A 76 0.29 0.45 -22.20
C ASP A 76 1.17 -0.79 -22.38
N GLU A 77 1.48 -1.42 -21.26
CA GLU A 77 2.40 -2.56 -21.23
C GLU A 77 1.82 -3.78 -21.97
N SER A 78 0.51 -3.97 -21.88
CA SER A 78 -0.19 -5.11 -22.51
C SER A 78 -0.29 -4.95 -24.04
N ALA A 79 -0.58 -3.75 -24.48
CA ALA A 79 -0.71 -3.42 -25.91
C ALA A 79 0.63 -3.02 -26.54
N ARG A 80 1.68 -2.81 -25.76
CA ARG A 80 2.98 -2.25 -26.19
C ARG A 80 2.83 -0.99 -27.04
N THR A 81 1.94 -0.09 -26.62
CA THR A 81 1.65 1.17 -27.33
C THR A 81 1.75 2.37 -26.40
N TRP A 82 2.09 3.53 -26.96
CA TRP A 82 2.04 4.78 -26.21
C TRP A 82 0.60 5.16 -25.87
N THR A 83 0.36 5.53 -24.61
CA THR A 83 -0.86 6.22 -24.19
C THR A 83 -0.92 7.64 -24.73
N ASP A 84 -2.02 8.37 -24.55
CA ASP A 84 -2.10 9.79 -24.92
C ASP A 84 -1.14 10.65 -24.10
N GLU A 85 -1.01 10.34 -22.79
CA GLU A 85 -0.03 10.95 -21.89
C GLU A 85 1.40 10.67 -22.36
N GLY A 86 1.68 9.43 -22.76
CA GLY A 86 2.98 9.04 -23.29
C GLY A 86 3.32 9.74 -24.59
N ARG A 87 2.37 9.84 -25.53
CA ARG A 87 2.56 10.63 -26.76
C ARG A 87 2.83 12.11 -26.47
N THR A 88 2.15 12.67 -25.47
CA THR A 88 2.36 14.05 -25.04
C THR A 88 3.74 14.23 -24.43
N ALA A 89 4.16 13.34 -23.53
CA ALA A 89 5.48 13.36 -22.92
C ALA A 89 6.60 13.21 -23.98
N MET A 90 6.41 12.33 -24.97
CA MET A 90 7.38 12.10 -26.04
C MET A 90 7.55 13.25 -27.02
N ARG A 91 6.67 14.26 -27.03
CA ARG A 91 6.93 15.55 -27.71
C ARG A 91 8.14 16.28 -27.10
N HIS A 92 8.49 15.97 -25.85
CA HIS A 92 9.62 16.52 -25.12
C HIS A 92 10.83 15.55 -25.08
N ARG A 93 10.83 14.50 -25.94
CA ARG A 93 11.89 13.47 -26.00
C ARG A 93 13.29 14.04 -25.97
N GLU A 94 13.58 15.05 -26.81
CA GLU A 94 14.89 15.66 -26.89
C GLU A 94 15.37 16.26 -25.58
N ARG A 95 14.44 16.80 -24.74
CA ARG A 95 14.74 17.35 -23.41
C ARG A 95 15.09 16.25 -22.43
N TYR A 96 14.31 15.15 -22.44
CA TYR A 96 14.61 13.97 -21.64
C TYR A 96 15.98 13.38 -22.01
N VAL A 97 16.28 13.28 -23.29
CA VAL A 97 17.57 12.79 -23.79
C VAL A 97 18.72 13.72 -23.37
N ALA A 98 18.56 15.04 -23.49
CA ALA A 98 19.58 16.01 -23.07
C ALA A 98 19.84 15.94 -21.56
N ALA A 99 18.77 15.92 -20.74
CA ALA A 99 18.86 15.75 -19.31
C ALA A 99 19.51 14.41 -18.92
N GLY A 100 19.14 13.31 -19.59
CA GLY A 100 19.76 12.01 -19.40
C GLY A 100 21.24 11.94 -19.76
N ARG A 101 21.68 12.70 -20.79
CA ARG A 101 23.11 12.87 -21.11
C ARG A 101 23.86 13.65 -20.02
N PHE A 102 23.23 14.66 -19.44
CA PHE A 102 23.81 15.35 -18.29
C PHE A 102 23.94 14.40 -17.10
N LEU A 103 22.88 13.65 -16.75
CA LEU A 103 22.90 12.67 -15.66
C LEU A 103 23.98 11.59 -15.86
N SER A 104 24.29 11.21 -17.09
CA SER A 104 25.34 10.22 -17.37
C SER A 104 26.76 10.70 -17.02
N ARG A 105 26.94 11.97 -16.65
CA ARG A 105 28.21 12.49 -16.12
C ARG A 105 28.52 11.99 -14.71
N PHE A 106 27.53 11.49 -14.01
CA PHE A 106 27.63 10.93 -12.66
C PHE A 106 27.70 9.39 -12.72
N ALA A 107 28.43 8.86 -13.69
CA ALA A 107 28.55 7.43 -13.95
C ALA A 107 29.55 6.73 -13.05
N ASP A 108 30.46 7.48 -12.45
CA ASP A 108 31.50 6.92 -11.59
C ASP A 108 30.98 6.69 -10.17
N ASN A 109 31.46 5.60 -9.57
CA ASN A 109 31.10 5.20 -8.21
C ASN A 109 31.98 5.89 -7.15
N ASP A 110 32.44 7.11 -7.45
CA ASP A 110 33.30 7.89 -6.56
C ASP A 110 32.46 8.94 -5.83
N PRO A 111 32.43 8.92 -4.48
CA PRO A 111 31.72 9.92 -3.68
C PRO A 111 32.10 11.38 -3.99
N GLU A 112 33.31 11.62 -4.47
CA GLU A 112 33.78 12.97 -4.81
C GLU A 112 33.08 13.53 -6.06
N VAL A 113 32.51 12.68 -6.93
CA VAL A 113 31.72 13.10 -8.08
C VAL A 113 30.56 14.03 -7.71
N TRP A 114 30.02 13.86 -6.50
CA TRP A 114 28.94 14.71 -5.98
C TRP A 114 29.41 16.06 -5.43
N SER A 115 30.70 16.21 -5.14
CA SER A 115 31.24 17.43 -4.54
C SER A 115 31.48 18.49 -5.61
N ARG A 116 31.16 19.73 -5.32
CA ARG A 116 31.52 20.87 -6.19
C ARG A 116 32.87 21.49 -5.79
N PRO A 117 33.62 22.07 -6.76
CA PRO A 117 33.24 22.25 -8.17
C PRO A 117 33.29 20.94 -8.97
N TRP A 118 32.28 20.73 -9.80
CA TRP A 118 32.30 19.60 -10.75
C TRP A 118 33.38 19.81 -11.81
N SER A 119 33.66 18.79 -12.62
CA SER A 119 34.54 18.94 -13.77
C SER A 119 34.02 20.05 -14.73
N THR A 120 34.91 20.77 -15.41
CA THR A 120 34.53 21.80 -16.38
C THR A 120 33.53 21.28 -17.42
N ALA A 121 33.65 20.01 -17.82
CA ALA A 121 32.74 19.39 -18.78
C ALA A 121 31.33 19.14 -18.16
N THR A 122 31.25 18.83 -16.89
CA THR A 122 29.98 18.63 -16.17
C THR A 122 29.31 19.97 -15.88
N GLU A 123 30.06 20.98 -15.43
CA GLU A 123 29.54 22.35 -15.23
C GLU A 123 28.98 22.92 -16.53
N LYS A 124 29.70 22.77 -17.64
CA LYS A 124 29.24 23.21 -18.95
C LYS A 124 27.96 22.48 -19.38
N ALA A 125 27.92 21.18 -19.24
CA ALA A 125 26.72 20.38 -19.55
C ALA A 125 25.52 20.78 -18.69
N PHE A 126 25.74 21.09 -17.41
CA PHE A 126 24.71 21.59 -16.52
C PHE A 126 24.14 22.93 -16.97
N ALA A 127 25.03 23.89 -17.28
CA ALA A 127 24.65 25.21 -17.77
C ALA A 127 23.84 25.13 -19.07
N GLU A 128 24.31 24.34 -20.04
CA GLU A 128 23.61 24.15 -21.32
C GLU A 128 22.19 23.56 -21.15
N VAL A 129 22.03 22.54 -20.30
CA VAL A 129 20.72 21.93 -20.05
C VAL A 129 19.83 22.88 -19.26
N LEU A 130 20.39 23.60 -18.27
CA LEU A 130 19.66 24.60 -17.50
C LEU A 130 19.15 25.76 -18.37
N ASP A 131 19.96 26.30 -19.25
CA ASP A 131 19.57 27.38 -20.19
C ASP A 131 18.39 26.95 -21.09
N ALA A 132 18.49 25.74 -21.66
CA ALA A 132 17.44 25.19 -22.50
C ALA A 132 16.16 24.89 -21.70
N HIS A 133 16.31 24.45 -20.45
CA HIS A 133 15.21 24.15 -19.55
C HIS A 133 14.49 25.42 -19.08
N GLU A 134 15.21 26.44 -18.63
CA GLU A 134 14.65 27.71 -18.18
C GLU A 134 13.83 28.40 -19.29
N HIS A 135 14.39 28.44 -20.51
CA HIS A 135 13.68 28.99 -21.65
C HIS A 135 12.37 28.24 -21.94
N TRP A 136 12.37 26.92 -21.88
CA TRP A 136 11.17 26.11 -22.11
C TRP A 136 10.18 26.23 -20.94
N ARG A 137 10.66 26.17 -19.68
CA ARG A 137 9.84 26.17 -18.48
C ARG A 137 8.98 27.42 -18.33
N SER A 138 9.45 28.56 -18.88
CA SER A 138 8.70 29.82 -18.87
C SER A 138 7.35 29.75 -19.60
N GLY A 139 7.18 28.81 -20.53
CA GLY A 139 5.93 28.56 -21.26
C GLY A 139 5.25 27.23 -20.92
N ALA A 140 5.82 26.46 -19.98
CA ALA A 140 5.31 25.15 -19.59
C ALA A 140 4.37 25.25 -18.37
N ASP A 141 3.56 24.21 -18.15
CA ASP A 141 2.81 24.05 -16.91
C ASP A 141 3.78 23.81 -15.73
N PRO A 142 3.89 24.74 -14.76
CA PRO A 142 4.83 24.61 -13.65
C PRO A 142 4.52 23.43 -12.73
N ASP A 143 3.26 23.00 -12.64
CA ASP A 143 2.81 21.88 -11.82
C ASP A 143 2.72 20.57 -12.62
N GLY A 144 3.09 20.61 -13.89
CA GLY A 144 3.05 19.48 -14.81
C GLY A 144 4.08 18.40 -14.45
N VAL A 145 3.71 17.14 -14.63
CA VAL A 145 4.59 15.99 -14.33
C VAL A 145 5.87 16.03 -15.17
N VAL A 146 5.78 16.41 -16.45
CA VAL A 146 6.95 16.55 -17.34
C VAL A 146 7.91 17.62 -16.83
N THR A 147 7.37 18.76 -16.40
CA THR A 147 8.17 19.85 -15.80
C THR A 147 8.90 19.37 -14.55
N ALA A 148 8.19 18.73 -13.65
CA ALA A 148 8.78 18.21 -12.42
C ALA A 148 9.86 17.13 -12.67
N HIS A 149 9.71 16.30 -13.69
CA HIS A 149 10.74 15.32 -14.08
C HIS A 149 12.01 16.01 -14.57
N LEU A 150 11.87 16.99 -15.45
CA LEU A 150 13.02 17.74 -15.99
C LEU A 150 13.67 18.62 -14.92
N ASP A 151 12.87 19.23 -14.05
CA ASP A 151 13.35 19.92 -12.84
C ASP A 151 14.21 18.95 -11.99
N GLY A 152 13.73 17.73 -11.78
CA GLY A 152 14.41 16.71 -10.96
C GLY A 152 15.75 16.26 -11.52
N ALA A 153 15.85 16.11 -12.84
CA ALA A 153 17.11 15.72 -13.49
C ALA A 153 18.24 16.74 -13.26
N LEU A 154 17.90 18.02 -13.08
CA LEU A 154 18.84 19.08 -12.73
C LEU A 154 19.00 19.25 -11.22
N ALA A 155 17.87 19.19 -10.48
CA ALA A 155 17.83 19.46 -9.06
C ALA A 155 18.54 18.39 -8.24
N VAL A 156 18.39 17.11 -8.57
CA VAL A 156 18.96 16.04 -7.75
C VAL A 156 20.48 16.13 -7.65
N PRO A 157 21.25 16.19 -8.74
CA PRO A 157 22.71 16.37 -8.65
C PRO A 157 23.10 17.68 -7.97
N ALA A 158 22.42 18.77 -8.29
CA ALA A 158 22.70 20.09 -7.70
C ALA A 158 22.49 20.10 -6.17
N LEU A 159 21.39 19.52 -5.70
CA LEU A 159 21.07 19.44 -4.27
C LEU A 159 22.01 18.49 -3.51
N LEU A 160 22.34 17.35 -4.09
CA LEU A 160 23.30 16.43 -3.51
C LEU A 160 24.69 17.06 -3.34
N SER A 161 25.09 17.95 -4.27
CA SER A 161 26.36 18.69 -4.17
C SER A 161 26.42 19.71 -3.03
N LEU A 162 25.27 20.09 -2.47
CA LEU A 162 25.16 21.04 -1.36
C LEU A 162 25.21 20.37 0.03
N ARG A 163 25.36 19.04 0.08
CA ARG A 163 25.37 18.30 1.36
C ARG A 163 26.63 18.58 2.18
N GLY A 164 26.50 18.48 3.49
CA GLY A 164 27.66 18.42 4.41
C GLY A 164 28.07 19.71 5.06
N THR A 165 27.40 20.83 4.84
CA THR A 165 27.87 22.13 5.35
C THR A 165 27.45 22.46 6.80
N GLY A 166 26.59 21.69 7.42
CA GLY A 166 26.05 21.94 8.79
C GLY A 166 25.34 23.30 8.97
N ARG A 167 25.29 24.13 7.92
CA ARG A 167 24.60 25.40 7.83
C ARG A 167 23.70 25.39 6.60
N LEU A 168 22.72 26.32 6.55
CA LEU A 168 21.95 26.51 5.32
C LEU A 168 22.93 26.85 4.18
N PRO A 169 23.00 26.05 3.11
CA PRO A 169 23.93 26.28 2.03
C PRO A 169 23.62 27.60 1.34
N GLN A 170 24.69 28.29 0.87
CA GLN A 170 24.58 29.51 0.07
C GLN A 170 25.04 29.18 -1.35
N PRO A 171 24.17 28.64 -2.21
CA PRO A 171 24.55 28.28 -3.56
C PRO A 171 24.77 29.52 -4.42
N GLU A 172 25.73 29.42 -5.32
CA GLU A 172 26.11 30.48 -6.27
C GLU A 172 26.01 29.97 -7.71
N GLY A 173 26.07 30.90 -8.66
CA GLY A 173 26.06 30.58 -10.09
C GLY A 173 24.80 29.85 -10.55
N ASP A 174 24.97 28.87 -11.39
CA ASP A 174 23.85 28.13 -12.01
C ASP A 174 23.02 27.32 -11.03
N VAL A 175 23.59 26.86 -9.90
CA VAL A 175 22.80 26.19 -8.85
C VAL A 175 21.87 27.19 -8.16
N ALA A 176 22.34 28.41 -7.87
CA ALA A 176 21.46 29.43 -7.32
C ALA A 176 20.32 29.79 -8.28
N ARG A 177 20.65 29.91 -9.57
CA ARG A 177 19.70 30.17 -10.65
C ARG A 177 18.65 29.07 -10.76
N LEU A 178 19.05 27.79 -10.74
CA LEU A 178 18.14 26.65 -10.70
C LEU A 178 17.19 26.71 -9.50
N LEU A 179 17.72 26.94 -8.30
CA LEU A 179 16.89 26.97 -7.07
C LEU A 179 15.91 28.15 -7.07
N SER A 180 16.25 29.27 -7.70
CA SER A 180 15.30 30.38 -7.91
C SER A 180 14.23 29.99 -8.94
N LEU A 181 14.60 29.32 -10.02
CA LEU A 181 13.68 28.78 -11.01
C LEU A 181 12.66 27.80 -10.41
N LEU A 182 13.09 26.99 -9.44
CA LEU A 182 12.25 26.07 -8.69
C LEU A 182 11.40 26.75 -7.60
N GLY A 183 11.55 28.05 -7.36
CA GLY A 183 10.88 28.76 -6.29
C GLY A 183 11.39 28.40 -4.87
N TRP A 184 12.58 27.79 -4.79
CA TRP A 184 13.21 27.47 -3.50
C TRP A 184 14.01 28.63 -2.92
N ARG A 185 14.38 29.61 -3.76
CA ARG A 185 14.93 30.90 -3.36
C ARG A 185 14.07 32.02 -3.91
N ASP A 186 13.96 33.11 -3.15
CA ASP A 186 13.28 34.32 -3.57
C ASP A 186 14.21 35.27 -4.36
N GLY A 187 13.69 36.41 -4.79
CA GLY A 187 14.44 37.40 -5.56
C GLY A 187 15.62 38.00 -4.81
N ASP A 188 15.62 37.96 -3.48
CA ASP A 188 16.70 38.44 -2.61
C ASP A 188 17.72 37.31 -2.31
N GLY A 189 17.51 36.14 -2.89
CA GLY A 189 18.37 34.96 -2.69
C GLY A 189 18.18 34.24 -1.35
N CYS A 190 17.10 34.52 -0.64
CA CYS A 190 16.76 33.84 0.62
C CYS A 190 15.99 32.54 0.36
N TRP A 191 16.17 31.55 1.24
CA TRP A 191 15.42 30.30 1.16
C TRP A 191 13.94 30.51 1.50
N THR A 192 13.06 30.14 0.60
CA THR A 192 11.60 30.12 0.82
C THR A 192 11.19 29.03 1.81
N PRO A 193 9.98 29.06 2.38
CA PRO A 193 9.46 27.95 3.19
C PRO A 193 9.49 26.60 2.46
N SER A 194 9.10 26.56 1.18
CA SER A 194 9.15 25.36 0.33
C SER A 194 10.60 24.93 0.09
N GLY A 195 11.52 25.84 -0.17
CA GLY A 195 12.93 25.53 -0.33
C GLY A 195 13.56 24.91 0.91
N ARG A 196 13.24 25.44 2.10
CA ARG A 196 13.68 24.83 3.36
C ARG A 196 13.08 23.46 3.61
N ALA A 197 11.79 23.28 3.31
CA ALA A 197 11.16 21.97 3.39
C ALA A 197 11.79 20.96 2.41
N GLY A 198 12.18 21.43 1.22
CA GLY A 198 12.91 20.63 0.23
C GLY A 198 14.30 20.23 0.70
N LEU A 199 15.04 21.14 1.34
CA LEU A 199 16.38 20.85 1.89
C LEU A 199 16.34 19.72 2.93
N ASP A 200 15.30 19.64 3.76
CA ASP A 200 15.14 18.56 4.72
C ASP A 200 15.01 17.18 4.04
N LEU A 201 14.58 17.16 2.78
CA LEU A 201 14.38 15.93 1.99
C LEU A 201 15.57 15.58 1.10
N VAL A 202 16.60 16.41 1.01
CA VAL A 202 17.75 16.17 0.11
C VAL A 202 18.44 14.85 0.41
N VAL A 203 18.51 14.45 1.68
CA VAL A 203 19.09 13.15 2.05
C VAL A 203 18.39 11.98 1.36
N HIS A 204 17.08 12.05 1.16
CA HIS A 204 16.30 11.00 0.51
C HIS A 204 16.51 10.96 -1.02
N LEU A 205 16.93 12.08 -1.64
CA LEU A 205 17.33 12.11 -3.05
C LEU A 205 18.61 11.30 -3.29
N GLY A 206 19.41 11.07 -2.25
CA GLY A 206 20.57 10.20 -2.29
C GLY A 206 20.23 8.77 -2.69
N MET A 207 18.99 8.33 -2.49
CA MET A 207 18.58 6.98 -2.90
C MET A 207 18.67 6.81 -4.42
N VAL A 208 17.99 7.62 -5.21
CA VAL A 208 18.08 7.57 -6.68
C VAL A 208 19.44 8.03 -7.18
N GLY A 209 20.06 9.00 -6.50
CA GLY A 209 21.40 9.49 -6.81
C GLY A 209 22.43 8.37 -6.76
N SER A 210 22.39 7.52 -5.74
CA SER A 210 23.34 6.41 -5.58
C SER A 210 23.32 5.40 -6.74
N TYR A 211 22.22 5.30 -7.47
CA TYR A 211 22.07 4.41 -8.62
C TYR A 211 22.40 5.08 -9.97
N LEU A 212 22.85 6.34 -9.98
CA LEU A 212 23.24 7.00 -11.24
C LEU A 212 24.36 6.27 -12.01
N PRO A 213 25.35 5.63 -11.38
CA PRO A 213 26.30 4.79 -12.10
C PRO A 213 25.62 3.71 -12.95
N MET A 214 24.58 3.06 -12.42
CA MET A 214 23.76 2.08 -13.15
C MET A 214 22.91 2.73 -14.24
N LEU A 215 22.22 3.80 -13.91
CA LEU A 215 21.32 4.49 -14.83
C LEU A 215 22.08 5.13 -16.01
N ALA A 216 23.32 5.55 -15.79
CA ALA A 216 24.20 6.06 -16.84
C ALA A 216 24.55 4.99 -17.87
N ARG A 217 24.56 3.73 -17.47
CA ARG A 217 24.89 2.56 -18.32
C ARG A 217 23.66 1.72 -18.70
N LEU A 218 22.46 2.25 -18.51
CA LEU A 218 21.21 1.54 -18.73
C LEU A 218 21.07 1.00 -20.17
N GLU A 219 21.62 1.72 -21.17
CA GLU A 219 21.61 1.23 -22.55
C GLU A 219 22.40 -0.08 -22.74
N GLN A 220 23.56 -0.19 -22.05
CA GLN A 220 24.40 -1.40 -22.09
C GLN A 220 23.72 -2.57 -21.39
N LEU A 221 23.06 -2.32 -20.26
CA LEU A 221 22.22 -3.29 -19.56
C LEU A 221 21.07 -3.77 -20.43
N CYS A 222 20.32 -2.85 -21.04
CA CYS A 222 19.19 -3.18 -21.94
C CYS A 222 19.65 -3.89 -23.23
N ARG A 223 20.92 -3.71 -23.63
CA ARG A 223 21.51 -4.42 -24.78
C ARG A 223 21.99 -5.83 -24.39
N GLY A 224 22.26 -6.06 -23.12
CA GLY A 224 22.85 -7.29 -22.59
C GLY A 224 24.38 -7.31 -22.67
N ASP A 225 25.02 -6.14 -22.92
CA ASP A 225 26.48 -6.00 -22.98
C ASP A 225 27.10 -5.91 -21.59
N LEU A 226 26.29 -5.64 -20.58
CA LEU A 226 26.67 -5.43 -19.18
C LEU A 226 25.68 -6.10 -18.25
N LEU A 227 26.14 -6.63 -17.13
CA LEU A 227 25.33 -7.16 -16.05
C LEU A 227 25.63 -6.42 -14.75
N VAL A 228 24.65 -6.34 -13.86
CA VAL A 228 24.85 -5.88 -12.49
C VAL A 228 25.49 -7.03 -11.71
N GLU A 229 26.62 -6.75 -11.08
CA GLU A 229 27.34 -7.71 -10.23
C GLU A 229 27.28 -7.22 -8.78
N PRO A 230 26.63 -7.94 -7.87
CA PRO A 230 26.65 -7.62 -6.45
C PRO A 230 27.97 -8.05 -5.79
N GLY A 231 28.36 -7.38 -4.71
CA GLY A 231 29.53 -7.72 -3.89
C GLY A 231 30.72 -6.80 -4.08
N ASP A 232 31.94 -7.32 -3.85
CA ASP A 232 33.17 -6.48 -3.79
C ASP A 232 33.53 -5.77 -5.10
N GLY A 233 32.92 -6.11 -6.21
CA GLY A 233 33.04 -5.45 -7.51
C GLY A 233 31.87 -4.51 -7.86
N GLU A 234 31.09 -4.09 -6.89
CA GLU A 234 29.89 -3.30 -7.10
C GLU A 234 30.17 -1.98 -7.79
N TRP A 235 29.78 -1.85 -9.04
CA TRP A 235 29.94 -0.64 -9.85
C TRP A 235 28.63 0.15 -10.02
N HIS A 236 27.50 -0.48 -9.77
CA HIS A 236 26.18 0.00 -10.13
C HIS A 236 25.58 0.95 -9.10
N CYS A 237 26.12 0.99 -7.89
CA CYS A 237 25.61 1.80 -6.77
C CYS A 237 26.75 2.49 -6.00
N GLU A 238 26.62 3.79 -5.75
CA GLU A 238 27.47 4.48 -4.80
C GLU A 238 26.96 4.14 -3.37
N ARG A 239 27.62 3.16 -2.75
CA ARG A 239 27.14 2.51 -1.52
C ARG A 239 27.05 3.45 -0.33
N ARG A 240 27.99 4.39 -0.16
CA ARG A 240 27.97 5.32 0.97
C ARG A 240 26.74 6.25 0.93
N LEU A 241 26.44 6.80 -0.24
CA LEU A 241 25.27 7.65 -0.43
C LEU A 241 23.97 6.85 -0.24
N ASN A 242 23.94 5.61 -0.74
CA ASN A 242 22.81 4.70 -0.59
C ASN A 242 22.50 4.41 0.89
N VAL A 243 23.52 3.99 1.66
CA VAL A 243 23.36 3.69 3.10
C VAL A 243 22.89 4.92 3.88
N GLN A 244 23.45 6.11 3.61
CA GLN A 244 23.01 7.33 4.28
C GLN A 244 21.55 7.70 3.98
N ALA A 245 21.13 7.57 2.71
CA ALA A 245 19.76 7.86 2.29
C ALA A 245 18.77 6.83 2.86
N SER A 246 19.16 5.56 2.85
CA SER A 246 18.40 4.44 3.40
C SER A 246 18.19 4.62 4.91
N ALA A 247 19.26 4.83 5.68
CA ALA A 247 19.17 5.05 7.12
C ALA A 247 18.26 6.25 7.48
N ALA A 248 18.35 7.36 6.74
CA ALA A 248 17.47 8.51 6.94
C ALA A 248 15.99 8.19 6.67
N ALA A 249 15.70 7.34 5.67
CA ALA A 249 14.35 6.92 5.34
C ALA A 249 13.77 5.94 6.38
N HIS A 250 14.62 5.10 6.97
CA HIS A 250 14.19 4.01 7.86
C HIS A 250 13.88 4.45 9.29
N ARG A 251 14.57 5.46 9.83
CA ARG A 251 14.45 5.90 11.24
C ARG A 251 13.01 6.11 11.72
N ARG A 252 12.13 6.62 10.87
CA ARG A 252 10.73 6.87 11.22
C ARG A 252 9.97 5.59 11.57
N TYR A 253 10.38 4.45 11.01
CA TYR A 253 9.70 3.17 11.24
C TYR A 253 10.19 2.47 12.51
N PHE A 254 11.36 2.84 13.04
CA PHE A 254 11.90 2.25 14.26
C PHE A 254 11.00 2.55 15.45
N ALA A 255 10.58 3.80 15.61
CA ALA A 255 9.67 4.20 16.68
C ALA A 255 8.30 3.49 16.59
N ASP A 256 7.83 3.17 15.38
CA ASP A 256 6.60 2.42 15.18
C ASP A 256 6.76 0.93 15.56
N ALA A 257 7.99 0.41 15.57
CA ALA A 257 8.31 -0.93 16.03
C ALA A 257 8.46 -1.05 17.55
N ASP A 258 8.69 0.05 18.27
CA ASP A 258 8.91 0.05 19.72
C ASP A 258 7.82 -0.67 20.54
N PRO A 259 6.51 -0.42 20.31
CA PRO A 259 5.47 -1.15 21.02
C PRO A 259 5.50 -2.65 20.76
N VAL A 260 5.86 -3.06 19.54
CA VAL A 260 5.98 -4.47 19.14
C VAL A 260 7.13 -5.14 19.88
N LEU A 261 8.27 -4.49 19.89
CA LEU A 261 9.48 -4.99 20.53
C LEU A 261 9.31 -5.05 22.05
N THR A 262 8.77 -3.98 22.65
CA THR A 262 8.44 -3.94 24.09
C THR A 262 7.48 -5.07 24.48
N GLU A 263 6.46 -5.34 23.68
CA GLU A 263 5.53 -6.45 23.91
C GLU A 263 6.25 -7.79 23.87
N ILE A 264 7.12 -8.04 22.87
CA ILE A 264 7.85 -9.30 22.74
C ILE A 264 8.77 -9.51 23.94
N PHE A 265 9.51 -8.49 24.34
CA PHE A 265 10.47 -8.58 25.44
C PHE A 265 9.82 -8.56 26.84
N SER A 266 8.55 -8.25 26.95
CA SER A 266 7.76 -8.37 28.21
C SER A 266 7.17 -9.77 28.42
N ARG A 267 7.14 -10.63 27.40
CA ARG A 267 6.56 -11.97 27.48
C ARG A 267 7.55 -13.02 28.02
N THR A 268 7.02 -14.15 28.50
CA THR A 268 7.80 -15.31 28.91
C THR A 268 7.47 -16.48 27.97
N PRO A 269 8.46 -17.19 27.39
CA PRO A 269 9.90 -16.92 27.55
C PRO A 269 10.37 -15.67 26.81
N ARG A 270 11.29 -14.92 27.42
CA ARG A 270 11.88 -13.71 26.81
C ARG A 270 12.98 -14.12 25.84
N PRO A 271 13.16 -13.41 24.69
CA PRO A 271 14.33 -13.57 23.83
C PRO A 271 15.63 -13.32 24.61
N THR A 272 16.65 -14.14 24.37
CA THR A 272 17.96 -13.97 25.01
C THR A 272 18.86 -12.99 24.29
N PHE A 273 18.57 -12.74 23.02
CA PHE A 273 19.24 -11.75 22.18
C PHE A 273 18.28 -11.19 21.12
N VAL A 274 18.67 -10.08 20.52
CA VAL A 274 18.06 -9.54 19.32
C VAL A 274 19.10 -9.54 18.20
N ALA A 275 18.72 -10.03 17.03
CA ALA A 275 19.57 -10.06 15.84
C ALA A 275 18.99 -9.17 14.74
N ASP A 276 19.70 -8.08 14.44
CA ASP A 276 19.40 -7.20 13.31
C ASP A 276 20.12 -7.74 12.06
N MET A 277 19.35 -8.18 11.11
CA MET A 277 19.84 -8.77 9.88
C MET A 277 19.82 -7.70 8.78
N GLY A 278 20.98 -7.52 8.12
CA GLY A 278 21.23 -6.36 7.29
C GLY A 278 21.39 -5.10 8.15
N CYS A 279 22.23 -5.17 9.19
CA CYS A 279 22.33 -4.11 10.19
C CYS A 279 22.88 -2.78 9.64
N GLY A 280 23.46 -2.77 8.46
CA GLY A 280 23.87 -1.58 7.71
C GLY A 280 24.79 -0.67 8.53
N ASP A 281 24.30 0.51 8.90
CA ASP A 281 25.03 1.47 9.74
C ASP A 281 24.87 1.23 11.27
N GLY A 282 24.12 0.21 11.67
CA GLY A 282 23.86 -0.12 13.07
C GLY A 282 22.89 0.79 13.81
N SER A 283 22.28 1.76 13.11
CA SER A 283 21.39 2.74 13.75
C SER A 283 20.17 2.11 14.40
N TRP A 284 19.64 1.00 13.85
CA TRP A 284 18.53 0.30 14.49
C TRP A 284 18.97 -0.45 15.75
N LEU A 285 20.12 -1.09 15.76
CA LEU A 285 20.66 -1.72 16.97
C LEU A 285 20.93 -0.69 18.08
N ALA A 286 21.45 0.50 17.72
CA ALA A 286 21.61 1.59 18.68
C ALA A 286 20.26 2.03 19.26
N HIS A 287 19.24 2.21 18.42
CA HIS A 287 17.88 2.52 18.87
C HIS A 287 17.30 1.43 19.78
N LEU A 288 17.55 0.16 19.46
CA LEU A 288 17.11 -0.97 20.28
C LEU A 288 17.82 -1.01 21.65
N HIS A 289 19.09 -0.64 21.70
CA HIS A 289 19.82 -0.54 22.94
C HIS A 289 19.22 0.56 23.83
N ASP A 290 18.90 1.73 23.28
CA ASP A 290 18.20 2.79 24.01
C ASP A 290 16.81 2.32 24.52
N LEU A 291 16.09 1.49 23.77
CA LEU A 291 14.76 1.01 24.12
C LEU A 291 14.78 -0.12 25.17
N LEU A 292 15.68 -1.09 25.04
CA LEU A 292 15.64 -2.37 25.77
C LEU A 292 16.72 -2.48 26.86
N GLY A 293 17.75 -1.63 26.83
CA GLY A 293 18.85 -1.54 27.82
C GLY A 293 19.82 -2.72 27.77
N ASP A 294 20.70 -2.81 28.78
CA ASP A 294 21.84 -3.77 28.82
C ASP A 294 21.48 -5.22 29.14
N GLY A 295 20.22 -5.53 29.38
CA GLY A 295 19.79 -6.88 29.81
C GLY A 295 19.64 -7.90 28.68
N ILE A 296 20.11 -7.60 27.46
CA ILE A 296 19.92 -8.38 26.23
C ILE A 296 21.22 -8.36 25.43
N ARG A 297 21.54 -9.44 24.71
CA ARG A 297 22.65 -9.44 23.79
C ARG A 297 22.21 -8.90 22.41
N TYR A 298 23.02 -8.00 21.85
CA TYR A 298 22.78 -7.36 20.57
C TYR A 298 23.67 -8.02 19.51
N VAL A 299 23.06 -8.46 18.41
CA VAL A 299 23.73 -9.14 17.30
C VAL A 299 23.47 -8.38 16.02
N GLY A 300 24.52 -7.94 15.35
CA GLY A 300 24.46 -7.33 14.02
C GLY A 300 24.94 -8.33 12.98
N ILE A 301 24.15 -8.52 11.93
CA ILE A 301 24.48 -9.43 10.82
C ILE A 301 24.41 -8.64 9.53
N ASP A 302 25.47 -8.70 8.72
CA ASP A 302 25.50 -8.07 7.40
C ASP A 302 26.41 -8.89 6.46
N THR A 303 26.17 -8.82 5.17
CA THR A 303 27.04 -9.42 4.15
C THR A 303 28.30 -8.60 3.93
N SER A 304 28.25 -7.29 4.19
CA SER A 304 29.33 -6.32 3.99
C SER A 304 30.18 -6.14 5.24
N ARG A 305 31.49 -6.43 5.14
CA ARG A 305 32.45 -6.13 6.23
C ARG A 305 32.55 -4.64 6.52
N VAL A 306 32.46 -3.80 5.50
CA VAL A 306 32.49 -2.35 5.65
C VAL A 306 31.28 -1.86 6.47
N ALA A 307 30.10 -2.42 6.23
CA ALA A 307 28.91 -2.12 7.02
C ALA A 307 29.12 -2.54 8.50
N LEU A 308 29.65 -3.73 8.76
CA LEU A 308 29.92 -4.20 10.12
C LEU A 308 30.98 -3.35 10.87
N GLU A 309 31.99 -2.85 10.18
CA GLU A 309 32.98 -1.94 10.75
C GLU A 309 32.32 -0.63 11.15
N HIS A 310 31.50 -0.05 10.28
CA HIS A 310 30.74 1.16 10.57
C HIS A 310 29.71 0.96 11.69
N THR A 311 29.00 -0.18 11.67
CA THR A 311 28.10 -0.58 12.78
C THR A 311 28.84 -0.56 14.12
N ARG A 312 30.06 -1.11 14.18
CA ARG A 312 30.87 -1.12 15.42
C ARG A 312 31.15 0.29 15.94
N GLU A 313 31.49 1.22 15.04
CA GLU A 313 31.75 2.62 15.39
C GLU A 313 30.48 3.30 15.94
N VAL A 314 29.35 3.13 15.26
CA VAL A 314 28.07 3.73 15.67
C VAL A 314 27.60 3.18 17.02
N LEU A 315 27.68 1.87 17.21
CA LEU A 315 27.27 1.22 18.47
C LEU A 315 28.20 1.61 19.62
N GLY A 316 29.51 1.71 19.37
CA GLY A 316 30.49 2.21 20.37
C GLY A 316 30.18 3.64 20.80
N ALA A 317 29.82 4.53 19.85
CA ALA A 317 29.38 5.88 20.14
C ALA A 317 28.05 5.94 20.92
N ALA A 318 27.17 4.97 20.73
CA ALA A 318 25.91 4.80 21.47
C ALA A 318 26.08 4.10 22.84
N GLY A 319 27.31 3.77 23.24
CA GLY A 319 27.60 3.13 24.53
C GLY A 319 27.47 1.59 24.53
N LEU A 320 27.17 0.98 23.41
CA LEU A 320 27.15 -0.47 23.28
C LEU A 320 28.54 -0.98 22.85
N HIS A 321 29.33 -1.42 23.81
CA HIS A 321 30.76 -1.71 23.60
C HIS A 321 31.10 -3.16 23.23
N ASP A 322 30.17 -4.11 23.39
CA ASP A 322 30.38 -5.55 23.08
C ASP A 322 29.25 -6.16 22.25
N PRO A 323 28.90 -5.57 21.09
CA PRO A 323 27.95 -6.19 20.18
C PRO A 323 28.60 -7.39 19.48
N LEU A 324 27.84 -8.44 19.26
CA LEU A 324 28.26 -9.53 18.39
C LEU A 324 28.00 -9.17 16.94
N LEU A 325 29.04 -8.96 16.14
CA LEU A 325 28.93 -8.62 14.71
C LEU A 325 29.41 -9.79 13.86
N LEU A 326 28.52 -10.31 13.01
CA LEU A 326 28.74 -11.50 12.21
C LEU A 326 28.56 -11.17 10.71
N GLN A 327 29.48 -11.67 9.89
CA GLN A 327 29.28 -11.64 8.44
C GLN A 327 28.36 -12.79 8.04
N GLY A 328 27.18 -12.48 7.45
CA GLY A 328 26.21 -13.51 7.11
C GLY A 328 25.16 -13.07 6.11
N ASP A 329 24.52 -14.03 5.48
CA ASP A 329 23.48 -13.87 4.47
C ASP A 329 22.15 -14.46 4.99
N ILE A 330 21.07 -13.69 4.94
CA ILE A 330 19.72 -14.17 5.32
C ILE A 330 19.23 -15.32 4.45
N SER A 331 19.81 -15.52 3.28
CA SER A 331 19.47 -16.63 2.40
C SER A 331 19.99 -17.98 2.92
N ASP A 332 20.93 -17.97 3.89
CA ASP A 332 21.48 -19.17 4.53
C ASP A 332 21.35 -19.13 6.07
N PRO A 333 20.14 -19.35 6.61
CA PRO A 333 19.95 -19.38 8.05
C PRO A 333 20.67 -20.56 8.74
N GLY A 334 21.06 -21.59 7.99
CA GLY A 334 21.85 -22.71 8.51
C GLY A 334 23.26 -22.28 8.89
N ALA A 335 23.93 -21.55 8.02
CA ALA A 335 25.25 -20.98 8.31
C ALA A 335 25.18 -19.99 9.48
N LEU A 336 24.15 -19.15 9.56
CA LEU A 336 23.94 -18.23 10.67
C LEU A 336 23.71 -18.96 12.01
N ARG A 337 22.97 -20.06 12.00
CA ARG A 337 22.79 -20.93 13.19
C ARG A 337 24.15 -21.42 13.70
N ASP A 338 25.01 -21.91 12.81
CA ASP A 338 26.31 -22.47 13.19
C ASP A 338 27.24 -21.37 13.72
N GLN A 339 27.24 -20.19 13.12
CA GLN A 339 27.96 -19.03 13.62
C GLN A 339 27.49 -18.59 15.01
N LEU A 340 26.18 -18.46 15.22
CA LEU A 340 25.61 -18.09 16.53
C LEU A 340 25.95 -19.17 17.60
N ALA A 341 25.88 -20.44 17.25
CA ALA A 341 26.22 -21.55 18.14
C ALA A 341 27.67 -21.50 18.58
N ALA A 342 28.60 -21.08 17.71
CA ALA A 342 30.02 -20.87 18.07
C ALA A 342 30.21 -19.80 19.16
N HIS A 343 29.25 -18.89 19.32
CA HIS A 343 29.20 -17.88 20.37
C HIS A 343 28.25 -18.23 21.53
N GLY A 344 27.80 -19.49 21.62
CA GLY A 344 26.94 -20.00 22.69
C GLY A 344 25.47 -19.52 22.60
N LEU A 345 25.03 -19.08 21.41
CA LEU A 345 23.66 -18.63 21.17
C LEU A 345 22.90 -19.64 20.32
N ALA A 346 21.76 -20.10 20.80
CA ALA A 346 20.84 -20.88 19.99
C ALA A 346 19.96 -19.94 19.15
N ILE A 347 19.97 -20.09 17.84
CA ILE A 347 19.28 -19.18 16.91
C ILE A 347 17.79 -19.02 17.24
N GLU A 348 17.14 -20.09 17.76
CA GLU A 348 15.73 -20.10 18.12
C GLU A 348 15.41 -19.28 19.39
N ASP A 349 16.42 -18.96 20.20
CA ASP A 349 16.27 -18.20 21.44
C ASP A 349 16.36 -16.70 21.24
N GLY A 350 16.67 -16.26 20.03
CA GLY A 350 16.74 -14.87 19.65
C GLY A 350 15.47 -14.34 18.98
N LEU A 351 15.25 -13.03 19.10
CA LEU A 351 14.34 -12.30 18.21
C LEU A 351 15.11 -11.87 16.97
N HIS A 352 14.66 -12.30 15.82
CA HIS A 352 15.20 -11.89 14.54
C HIS A 352 14.40 -10.70 13.99
N ILE A 353 15.12 -9.65 13.58
CA ILE A 353 14.53 -8.44 13.00
C ILE A 353 15.16 -8.14 11.64
N ARG A 354 14.39 -7.60 10.73
CA ARG A 354 14.83 -7.19 9.39
C ARG A 354 14.18 -5.87 9.00
N ALA A 355 14.98 -4.96 8.48
CA ALA A 355 14.50 -3.71 7.92
C ALA A 355 14.90 -3.63 6.45
N PHE A 356 13.92 -3.70 5.54
CA PHE A 356 14.10 -3.51 4.12
C PHE A 356 15.11 -4.48 3.50
N LEU A 357 14.98 -5.75 3.82
CA LEU A 357 15.98 -6.75 3.47
C LEU A 357 15.45 -7.95 2.69
N ASP A 358 14.20 -8.36 2.90
CA ASP A 358 13.68 -9.56 2.24
C ASP A 358 13.53 -9.38 0.72
N HIS A 359 13.35 -8.15 0.22
CA HIS A 359 13.39 -7.84 -1.20
C HIS A 359 14.82 -7.85 -1.79
N ASP A 360 15.84 -7.61 -0.97
CA ASP A 360 17.27 -7.63 -1.35
C ASP A 360 17.94 -9.02 -1.12
N ARG A 361 17.11 -10.03 -0.88
CA ARG A 361 17.59 -11.41 -0.72
C ARG A 361 18.27 -11.92 -1.98
N ARG A 362 19.26 -12.78 -1.82
CA ARG A 362 19.86 -13.48 -2.95
C ARG A 362 18.82 -14.39 -3.63
N TYR A 363 18.64 -14.22 -4.94
CA TYR A 363 17.81 -15.11 -5.74
C TYR A 363 18.52 -16.46 -5.92
N LEU A 364 17.94 -17.51 -5.41
CA LEU A 364 18.50 -18.87 -5.50
C LEU A 364 17.76 -19.72 -6.54
N GLY A 365 16.59 -19.32 -6.97
CA GLY A 365 15.72 -20.12 -7.84
C GLY A 365 15.25 -21.41 -7.16
N GLY A 366 14.59 -22.29 -7.90
CA GLY A 366 14.33 -23.66 -7.48
C GLY A 366 13.19 -23.91 -6.48
N GLY A 367 12.31 -22.94 -6.26
CA GLY A 367 11.05 -23.20 -5.55
C GLY A 367 10.21 -24.20 -6.35
N GLN A 368 9.50 -25.14 -5.67
CA GLN A 368 8.47 -25.94 -6.35
C GLN A 368 7.51 -24.98 -7.02
N GLU A 369 7.26 -25.19 -8.32
CA GLU A 369 6.23 -24.47 -9.08
C GLU A 369 4.95 -24.47 -8.25
N THR A 370 4.62 -23.34 -7.67
CA THR A 370 3.30 -23.18 -7.07
C THR A 370 2.33 -23.19 -8.23
N ALA A 371 1.42 -24.14 -8.26
CA ALA A 371 0.38 -24.28 -9.30
C ALA A 371 -0.57 -23.04 -9.37
N LEU A 372 -0.21 -21.95 -8.72
CA LEU A 372 -0.96 -20.72 -8.62
C LEU A 372 -0.26 -19.62 -9.43
N PRO A 373 -1.01 -18.83 -10.21
CA PRO A 373 -0.46 -17.70 -10.95
C PRO A 373 0.24 -16.72 -9.98
N GLY A 374 1.30 -16.08 -10.43
CA GLY A 374 1.94 -15.01 -9.70
C GLY A 374 0.99 -13.83 -9.45
N TRP A 375 1.16 -13.17 -8.33
CA TRP A 375 0.33 -12.02 -7.94
C TRP A 375 1.04 -10.70 -8.16
N SER A 376 2.37 -10.73 -8.18
CA SER A 376 3.15 -9.50 -8.38
C SER A 376 3.08 -9.02 -9.82
N THR A 377 3.07 -7.71 -9.98
CA THR A 377 3.23 -7.00 -11.26
C THR A 377 4.63 -6.41 -11.40
N GLY A 378 5.57 -6.77 -10.52
CA GLY A 378 6.95 -6.34 -10.57
C GLY A 378 7.64 -6.80 -11.86
N ALA A 379 8.66 -6.06 -12.28
CA ALA A 379 9.57 -6.48 -13.33
C ALA A 379 10.93 -6.79 -12.70
N TYR A 380 11.44 -7.96 -12.98
CA TYR A 380 12.60 -8.51 -12.28
C TYR A 380 13.66 -9.01 -13.24
N VAL A 381 14.91 -8.91 -12.81
CA VAL A 381 16.08 -9.35 -13.57
C VAL A 381 16.81 -10.46 -12.81
N ALA A 382 17.05 -11.57 -13.47
CA ALA A 382 17.90 -12.62 -12.93
C ALA A 382 19.38 -12.20 -12.96
N PRO A 383 20.26 -12.83 -12.15
CA PRO A 383 21.70 -12.54 -12.17
C PRO A 383 22.36 -12.66 -13.56
N ASP A 384 21.79 -13.45 -14.46
CA ASP A 384 22.26 -13.63 -15.85
C ASP A 384 21.63 -12.61 -16.84
N GLY A 385 20.83 -11.66 -16.35
CA GLY A 385 20.17 -10.62 -17.16
C GLY A 385 18.84 -11.03 -17.78
N ARG A 386 18.40 -12.28 -17.67
CA ARG A 386 17.09 -12.69 -18.17
C ARG A 386 15.94 -12.11 -17.35
N PRO A 387 14.76 -11.93 -17.93
CA PRO A 387 13.60 -11.56 -17.16
C PRO A 387 13.15 -12.71 -16.26
N LEU A 388 12.76 -12.39 -15.02
CA LEU A 388 12.08 -13.33 -14.13
C LEU A 388 10.58 -13.08 -14.15
N GLU A 389 9.81 -14.16 -14.14
CA GLU A 389 8.37 -14.07 -13.98
C GLU A 389 8.00 -13.93 -12.50
N ALA A 390 6.84 -13.31 -12.23
CA ALA A 390 6.35 -13.12 -10.87
C ALA A 390 6.25 -14.45 -10.09
N THR A 391 5.87 -15.52 -10.76
CA THR A 391 5.80 -16.88 -10.17
C THR A 391 7.15 -17.38 -9.69
N GLU A 392 8.23 -17.09 -10.42
CA GLU A 392 9.60 -17.49 -10.05
C GLU A 392 10.07 -16.72 -8.81
N VAL A 393 9.83 -15.41 -8.78
CA VAL A 393 10.22 -14.53 -7.66
C VAL A 393 9.40 -14.84 -6.40
N GLU A 394 8.09 -15.09 -6.55
CA GLU A 394 7.24 -15.47 -5.42
C GLU A 394 7.60 -16.87 -4.89
N ALA A 395 7.91 -17.83 -5.77
CA ALA A 395 8.35 -19.16 -5.34
C ALA A 395 9.68 -19.10 -4.57
N ASP A 396 10.63 -18.31 -5.04
CA ASP A 396 11.90 -18.07 -4.36
C ASP A 396 11.69 -17.41 -2.99
N LEU A 397 10.80 -16.42 -2.88
CA LEU A 397 10.45 -15.76 -1.62
C LEU A 397 9.77 -16.74 -0.64
N VAL A 398 8.88 -17.60 -1.12
CA VAL A 398 8.27 -18.66 -0.29
C VAL A 398 9.33 -19.58 0.27
N GLU A 399 10.30 -20.02 -0.55
CA GLU A 399 11.34 -20.92 -0.14
C GLU A 399 12.35 -20.23 0.82
N HIS A 400 12.60 -18.94 0.60
CA HIS A 400 13.36 -18.10 1.52
C HIS A 400 12.73 -18.12 2.92
N PHE A 401 11.45 -17.82 3.05
CA PHE A 401 10.77 -17.86 4.35
C PHE A 401 10.67 -19.27 4.94
N ARG A 402 10.49 -20.32 4.13
CA ARG A 402 10.46 -21.70 4.62
C ARG A 402 11.75 -22.08 5.35
N ARG A 403 12.90 -21.64 4.85
CA ARG A 403 14.19 -21.88 5.52
C ARG A 403 14.25 -21.21 6.89
N TRP A 404 13.52 -20.11 7.12
CA TRP A 404 13.46 -19.40 8.39
C TRP A 404 12.44 -19.94 9.38
N VAL A 405 11.38 -20.60 8.94
CA VAL A 405 10.31 -21.13 9.81
C VAL A 405 10.82 -21.91 11.03
N PRO A 406 11.81 -22.82 10.91
CA PRO A 406 12.32 -23.55 12.07
C PRO A 406 12.88 -22.66 13.17
N TYR A 407 13.50 -21.56 12.79
CA TYR A 407 14.31 -20.70 13.67
C TYR A 407 13.52 -19.57 14.35
N VAL A 408 12.33 -19.26 13.84
CA VAL A 408 11.49 -18.18 14.37
C VAL A 408 10.29 -18.66 15.19
N ARG A 409 10.28 -19.92 15.59
CA ARG A 409 9.14 -20.56 16.31
C ARG A 409 8.87 -20.00 17.69
N LYS A 410 9.89 -19.55 18.39
CA LYS A 410 9.75 -19.09 19.79
C LYS A 410 9.29 -17.64 19.87
N HIS A 411 9.91 -16.77 19.09
CA HIS A 411 9.75 -15.32 19.25
C HIS A 411 9.18 -14.62 18.01
N GLY A 412 9.06 -15.33 16.90
CA GLY A 412 8.64 -14.77 15.62
C GLY A 412 9.77 -14.08 14.88
N LEU A 413 9.39 -13.37 13.80
CA LEU A 413 10.25 -12.56 12.96
C LEU A 413 9.62 -11.17 12.82
N VAL A 414 10.33 -10.12 13.18
CA VAL A 414 9.87 -8.75 12.95
C VAL A 414 10.45 -8.26 11.62
N VAL A 415 9.59 -7.81 10.73
CA VAL A 415 9.96 -7.38 9.38
C VAL A 415 9.37 -6.00 9.10
N ILE A 416 10.23 -5.06 8.74
CA ILE A 416 9.86 -3.83 8.07
C ILE A 416 10.26 -4.01 6.61
N GLU A 417 9.28 -3.99 5.68
CA GLU A 417 9.58 -4.33 4.29
C GLU A 417 9.01 -3.30 3.32
N ALA A 418 9.77 -3.07 2.25
CA ALA A 418 9.37 -2.24 1.13
C ALA A 418 8.67 -3.08 0.06
N HIS A 419 7.67 -2.49 -0.55
CA HIS A 419 6.83 -3.16 -1.54
C HIS A 419 6.80 -2.37 -2.84
N CYS A 420 6.83 -3.06 -3.97
CA CYS A 420 6.49 -2.44 -5.23
C CYS A 420 4.98 -2.13 -5.30
N VAL A 421 4.61 -1.24 -6.18
CA VAL A 421 3.22 -0.85 -6.40
C VAL A 421 2.85 -1.07 -7.86
N ALA A 422 1.69 -1.66 -8.09
CA ALA A 422 1.24 -1.96 -9.45
C ALA A 422 1.19 -0.69 -10.33
N PRO A 423 1.62 -0.74 -11.60
CA PRO A 423 1.70 0.43 -12.48
C PRO A 423 0.41 1.23 -12.57
N HIS A 424 -0.74 0.57 -12.65
CA HIS A 424 -2.05 1.24 -12.71
C HIS A 424 -2.42 1.99 -11.43
N VAL A 425 -1.86 1.62 -10.27
CA VAL A 425 -1.99 2.35 -9.01
C VAL A 425 -0.99 3.50 -8.96
N THR A 426 0.26 3.23 -9.35
CA THR A 426 1.34 4.24 -9.35
C THR A 426 0.99 5.44 -10.21
N ARG A 427 0.52 5.25 -11.46
CA ARG A 427 0.14 6.36 -12.36
C ARG A 427 -0.96 7.27 -11.82
N ARG A 428 -1.82 6.76 -10.91
CA ARG A 428 -2.89 7.55 -10.28
C ARG A 428 -2.41 8.36 -9.07
N HIS A 429 -1.23 8.04 -8.57
CA HIS A 429 -0.67 8.61 -7.34
C HIS A 429 0.72 9.21 -7.54
N LEU A 430 1.05 9.65 -8.78
CA LEU A 430 2.33 10.28 -9.09
C LEU A 430 2.60 11.48 -8.16
N GLY A 431 3.78 11.53 -7.59
CA GLY A 431 4.17 12.50 -6.58
C GLY A 431 3.64 12.23 -5.16
N ALA A 432 2.76 11.23 -4.99
CA ALA A 432 2.33 10.78 -3.65
C ALA A 432 3.12 9.55 -3.17
N LEU A 433 3.82 8.88 -4.05
CA LEU A 433 4.74 7.78 -3.78
C LEU A 433 5.93 7.87 -4.74
N HIS A 434 6.98 7.13 -4.45
CA HIS A 434 8.24 7.10 -5.21
C HIS A 434 8.41 5.82 -6.04
N SER A 435 7.34 5.05 -6.23
CA SER A 435 7.42 3.71 -6.85
C SER A 435 7.89 3.69 -8.29
N VAL A 436 7.80 4.78 -9.08
CA VAL A 436 8.35 4.77 -10.44
C VAL A 436 9.86 4.54 -10.39
N ALA A 437 10.58 5.39 -9.67
CA ALA A 437 12.03 5.29 -9.53
C ALA A 437 12.42 4.11 -8.62
N PHE A 438 11.74 3.94 -7.49
CA PHE A 438 12.02 2.92 -6.50
C PHE A 438 11.94 1.50 -7.09
N ASP A 439 10.81 1.15 -7.70
CA ASP A 439 10.62 -0.18 -8.28
C ASP A 439 11.63 -0.44 -9.40
N ALA A 440 11.98 0.59 -10.17
CA ALA A 440 12.90 0.45 -11.29
C ALA A 440 14.33 0.22 -10.83
N TYR A 441 14.91 1.04 -9.93
CA TYR A 441 16.30 0.83 -9.56
C TYR A 441 16.49 -0.45 -8.73
N HIS A 442 15.49 -0.89 -7.96
CA HIS A 442 15.53 -2.20 -7.30
C HIS A 442 15.48 -3.33 -8.33
N GLY A 443 14.53 -3.28 -9.27
CA GLY A 443 14.48 -4.31 -10.32
C GLY A 443 15.74 -4.37 -11.16
N LEU A 444 16.34 -3.22 -11.50
CA LEU A 444 17.60 -3.16 -12.25
C LEU A 444 18.81 -3.65 -11.46
N SER A 445 18.81 -3.56 -10.12
CA SER A 445 19.91 -3.98 -9.24
C SER A 445 19.72 -5.38 -8.65
N HIS A 446 18.92 -6.22 -9.27
CA HIS A 446 18.64 -7.59 -8.85
C HIS A 446 17.99 -7.70 -7.46
N GLN A 447 17.17 -6.71 -7.12
CA GLN A 447 16.33 -6.76 -5.95
C GLN A 447 14.88 -7.07 -6.35
N TYR A 448 14.14 -7.73 -5.47
CA TYR A 448 12.89 -8.40 -5.83
C TYR A 448 11.72 -7.97 -4.94
N PRO A 449 11.41 -6.66 -4.87
CA PRO A 449 10.23 -6.20 -4.13
C PRO A 449 8.96 -6.68 -4.83
N VAL A 450 8.04 -7.25 -4.03
CA VAL A 450 6.71 -7.63 -4.49
C VAL A 450 5.67 -6.77 -3.82
N GLU A 451 4.46 -6.69 -4.36
CA GLU A 451 3.37 -6.00 -3.68
C GLU A 451 3.07 -6.64 -2.32
N HIS A 452 2.64 -5.81 -1.37
CA HIS A 452 2.33 -6.28 -0.01
C HIS A 452 1.41 -7.52 0.01
N SER A 453 0.40 -7.58 -0.84
CA SER A 453 -0.51 -8.74 -0.91
C SER A 453 0.20 -10.00 -1.39
N ALA A 454 1.12 -9.90 -2.35
CA ALA A 454 1.95 -11.00 -2.80
C ALA A 454 2.94 -11.43 -1.70
N PHE A 455 3.58 -10.48 -1.02
CA PHE A 455 4.47 -10.73 0.11
C PHE A 455 3.75 -11.52 1.22
N MET A 456 2.58 -11.06 1.66
CA MET A 456 1.80 -11.74 2.69
C MET A 456 1.33 -13.12 2.26
N ARG A 457 1.02 -13.31 0.98
CA ARG A 457 0.71 -14.61 0.40
C ARG A 457 1.92 -15.55 0.48
N CYS A 458 3.11 -15.07 0.11
CA CYS A 458 4.35 -15.84 0.19
C CYS A 458 4.65 -16.26 1.63
N CYS A 459 4.51 -15.34 2.61
CA CYS A 459 4.65 -15.67 4.03
C CYS A 459 3.71 -16.82 4.44
N ARG A 460 2.44 -16.74 4.06
CA ARG A 460 1.45 -17.80 4.39
C ARG A 460 1.77 -19.14 3.74
N LEU A 461 2.19 -19.13 2.47
CA LEU A 461 2.59 -20.35 1.76
C LEU A 461 3.86 -20.97 2.37
N ALA A 462 4.72 -20.17 2.94
CA ALA A 462 5.88 -20.63 3.70
C ALA A 462 5.53 -21.19 5.09
N GLY A 463 4.32 -20.95 5.59
CA GLY A 463 3.88 -21.35 6.92
C GLY A 463 4.05 -20.28 7.99
N LEU A 464 4.16 -19.01 7.59
CA LEU A 464 4.18 -17.83 8.47
C LEU A 464 2.86 -17.06 8.38
N GLN A 465 2.45 -16.45 9.46
CA GLN A 465 1.28 -15.56 9.50
C GLN A 465 1.59 -14.28 10.29
N PRO A 466 1.02 -13.15 9.91
CA PRO A 466 1.18 -11.93 10.68
C PRO A 466 0.39 -11.99 11.99
N VAL A 467 0.94 -11.36 13.01
CA VAL A 467 0.22 -11.06 14.25
C VAL A 467 -0.62 -9.81 14.01
N SER A 468 -1.91 -9.94 13.85
CA SER A 468 -2.82 -8.94 13.29
C SER A 468 -2.86 -7.59 14.02
N HIS A 469 -2.70 -7.56 15.35
CA HIS A 469 -2.71 -6.30 16.10
C HIS A 469 -1.39 -5.52 16.00
N ILE A 470 -0.36 -6.14 15.44
CA ILE A 470 0.99 -5.58 15.29
C ILE A 470 1.19 -4.99 13.90
N GLU A 471 0.52 -5.54 12.88
CA GLU A 471 0.69 -5.12 11.50
C GLU A 471 0.44 -3.61 11.32
N ARG A 472 1.39 -2.94 10.64
CA ARG A 472 1.29 -1.55 10.21
C ARG A 472 1.57 -1.44 8.72
N ARG A 473 0.90 -0.50 8.05
CA ARG A 473 1.02 -0.28 6.60
C ARG A 473 1.19 1.20 6.32
N TYR A 474 2.08 1.51 5.38
CA TYR A 474 2.43 2.88 5.05
C TYR A 474 2.35 3.11 3.53
N PRO A 475 1.83 4.29 3.13
CA PRO A 475 1.20 5.31 3.96
C PRO A 475 -0.17 4.84 4.48
N SER A 476 -0.50 5.17 5.73
CA SER A 476 -1.75 4.73 6.38
C SER A 476 -3.01 5.44 5.86
N THR A 477 -2.86 6.42 4.98
CA THR A 477 -3.94 7.26 4.44
C THR A 477 -4.16 7.09 2.94
N ARG A 478 -3.47 6.14 2.28
CA ARG A 478 -3.54 5.92 0.84
C ARG A 478 -3.92 4.48 0.52
N PRO A 479 -4.50 4.21 -0.65
CA PRO A 479 -5.01 2.89 -1.01
C PRO A 479 -3.92 1.94 -1.55
N PHE A 480 -2.69 2.13 -1.17
CA PHE A 480 -1.58 1.28 -1.54
C PHE A 480 -0.62 1.13 -0.36
N VAL A 481 0.17 0.09 -0.37
CA VAL A 481 1.15 -0.18 0.67
C VAL A 481 2.54 -0.16 0.04
N ALA A 482 3.33 0.86 0.40
CA ALA A 482 4.72 0.97 -0.04
C ALA A 482 5.70 0.39 0.98
N VAL A 483 5.32 0.37 2.26
CA VAL A 483 6.10 -0.22 3.35
C VAL A 483 5.14 -0.88 4.33
N SER A 484 5.52 -2.01 4.90
CA SER A 484 4.79 -2.65 6.00
C SER A 484 5.70 -2.98 7.16
N LEU A 485 5.15 -2.96 8.38
CA LEU A 485 5.76 -3.51 9.58
C LEU A 485 4.91 -4.71 10.01
N ASN A 486 5.54 -5.87 10.11
CA ASN A 486 4.89 -7.11 10.49
C ASN A 486 5.69 -7.83 11.58
N ARG A 487 4.98 -8.48 12.49
CA ARG A 487 5.52 -9.60 13.24
C ARG A 487 4.95 -10.88 12.64
N LEU A 488 5.80 -11.73 12.13
CA LEU A 488 5.47 -13.00 11.53
C LEU A 488 5.71 -14.12 12.53
N GLU A 489 4.73 -14.99 12.73
CA GLU A 489 4.85 -16.18 13.54
C GLU A 489 4.53 -17.44 12.72
N PRO A 490 5.17 -18.58 12.99
CA PRO A 490 4.78 -19.81 12.34
C PRO A 490 3.30 -20.12 12.59
N VAL A 491 2.64 -20.58 11.54
CA VAL A 491 1.27 -21.07 11.66
C VAL A 491 1.26 -22.23 12.66
N ARG A 492 0.56 -22.06 13.75
CA ARG A 492 0.53 -23.06 14.86
C ARG A 492 -0.18 -24.37 14.50
N SER A 493 -0.94 -24.38 13.43
CA SER A 493 -1.51 -25.59 12.82
C SER A 493 -0.79 -25.86 11.50
N ALA A 494 -0.35 -27.11 11.28
CA ALA A 494 0.17 -27.56 10.01
C ALA A 494 -0.72 -27.07 8.85
N PRO A 495 -0.18 -26.78 7.64
CA PRO A 495 -1.01 -26.48 6.49
C PRO A 495 -2.01 -27.63 6.35
N ARG A 496 -3.25 -27.37 6.75
CA ARG A 496 -4.30 -28.39 6.64
C ARG A 496 -4.45 -28.68 5.15
N ARG A 497 -4.35 -29.96 4.79
CA ARG A 497 -4.81 -30.48 3.51
C ARG A 497 -5.98 -29.66 3.04
N ILE A 498 -5.93 -29.17 1.78
CA ILE A 498 -7.07 -28.63 1.08
C ILE A 498 -8.24 -29.53 1.41
N VAL A 499 -9.21 -29.00 2.15
CA VAL A 499 -10.37 -29.78 2.57
C VAL A 499 -11.14 -30.10 1.29
N THR A 500 -10.96 -31.32 0.79
CA THR A 500 -11.59 -31.79 -0.45
C THR A 500 -13.10 -31.98 -0.29
N ASP A 501 -13.60 -32.03 0.95
CA ASP A 501 -15.00 -32.19 1.30
C ASP A 501 -15.57 -30.90 1.91
N ARG A 502 -15.63 -29.84 1.11
CA ARG A 502 -16.24 -28.59 1.51
C ARG A 502 -17.76 -28.68 1.41
N ARG A 503 -18.46 -28.32 2.45
CA ARG A 503 -19.92 -28.21 2.51
C ARG A 503 -20.46 -26.88 1.99
N ASP A 504 -19.76 -26.24 1.02
CA ASP A 504 -20.27 -25.04 0.36
C ASP A 504 -21.52 -25.35 -0.43
N THR A 505 -22.56 -24.57 -0.30
CA THR A 505 -23.72 -24.63 -1.17
C THR A 505 -23.64 -23.68 -2.36
N TRP A 506 -22.59 -22.86 -2.40
CA TRP A 506 -22.31 -21.94 -3.48
C TRP A 506 -20.80 -21.80 -3.74
N ARG A 507 -20.44 -21.69 -5.01
CA ARG A 507 -19.10 -21.38 -5.49
C ARG A 507 -19.20 -20.45 -6.69
N PRO A 508 -18.25 -19.50 -6.86
CA PRO A 508 -18.22 -18.67 -8.05
C PRO A 508 -17.93 -19.51 -9.29
N GLY A 509 -18.65 -19.23 -10.37
CA GLY A 509 -18.36 -19.83 -11.68
C GLY A 509 -16.99 -19.40 -12.23
N PRO A 510 -16.45 -20.11 -13.23
CA PRO A 510 -15.14 -19.79 -13.81
C PRO A 510 -15.10 -18.40 -14.47
N GLY A 511 -16.23 -17.84 -14.88
CA GLY A 511 -16.36 -16.50 -15.48
C GLY A 511 -16.86 -15.44 -14.51
N ALA A 512 -16.83 -15.69 -13.19
CA ALA A 512 -17.30 -14.69 -12.22
C ALA A 512 -16.43 -13.42 -12.29
N ASP A 513 -17.09 -12.27 -12.34
CA ASP A 513 -16.43 -10.97 -12.38
C ASP A 513 -15.64 -10.73 -11.10
N ARG A 514 -14.36 -10.38 -11.25
CA ARG A 514 -13.40 -10.08 -10.18
C ARG A 514 -12.66 -8.76 -10.45
N THR A 515 -13.38 -7.78 -10.97
CA THR A 515 -12.77 -6.54 -11.47
C THR A 515 -12.02 -5.73 -10.41
N ASP A 516 -10.98 -5.02 -10.85
CA ASP A 516 -10.03 -4.28 -10.03
C ASP A 516 -10.62 -3.24 -9.08
N GLY A 517 -11.74 -2.60 -9.44
CA GLY A 517 -12.40 -1.63 -8.56
C GLY A 517 -12.85 -2.24 -7.24
N LYS A 518 -13.23 -3.51 -7.26
CA LYS A 518 -13.63 -4.25 -6.06
C LYS A 518 -12.44 -4.79 -5.27
N GLN A 519 -11.33 -5.06 -5.95
CA GLN A 519 -10.05 -5.33 -5.29
C GLN A 519 -9.59 -4.13 -4.47
N LEU A 520 -9.71 -2.92 -5.02
CA LEU A 520 -9.35 -1.71 -4.30
C LEU A 520 -10.24 -1.48 -3.06
N HIS A 521 -11.54 -1.73 -3.17
CA HIS A 521 -12.45 -1.69 -2.01
C HIS A 521 -12.01 -2.68 -0.93
N ARG A 522 -11.62 -3.90 -1.31
CA ARG A 522 -11.09 -4.88 -0.40
C ARG A 522 -9.80 -4.40 0.28
N LEU A 523 -8.84 -3.87 -0.48
CA LEU A 523 -7.60 -3.30 0.07
C LEU A 523 -7.88 -2.20 1.09
N LEU A 524 -8.87 -1.37 0.84
CA LEU A 524 -9.23 -0.29 1.74
C LEU A 524 -9.90 -0.74 3.04
N PHE A 525 -10.71 -1.78 2.99
CA PHE A 525 -11.56 -2.17 4.10
C PHE A 525 -11.20 -3.53 4.72
N THR A 526 -10.43 -4.38 4.03
CA THR A 526 -10.05 -5.71 4.54
C THR A 526 -8.57 -5.87 4.83
N ASP A 527 -7.72 -5.46 3.89
CA ASP A 527 -6.28 -5.74 4.00
C ASP A 527 -5.51 -4.59 4.63
N GLY A 528 -6.17 -3.58 5.09
CA GLY A 528 -5.47 -2.52 5.68
C GLY A 528 -6.37 -1.43 6.16
N ASP A 529 -5.99 -1.00 7.14
CA ASP A 529 -6.21 0.26 7.72
C ASP A 529 -5.75 1.43 6.90
N VAL A 530 -5.29 1.18 5.69
CA VAL A 530 -4.53 2.13 4.89
C VAL A 530 -5.24 3.45 4.73
N ALA A 531 -6.56 3.43 4.50
CA ALA A 531 -7.33 4.65 4.39
C ALA A 531 -7.81 5.16 5.75
N HIS A 532 -8.25 4.28 6.63
CA HIS A 532 -8.89 4.68 7.90
C HIS A 532 -8.70 3.64 9.01
N PRO A 533 -7.64 3.74 9.81
CA PRO A 533 -7.44 2.90 10.99
C PRO A 533 -8.64 2.92 11.93
N ARG A 534 -9.37 4.04 12.02
CA ARG A 534 -10.55 4.17 12.85
C ARG A 534 -11.77 3.38 12.35
N LEU A 535 -11.89 3.20 11.04
CA LEU A 535 -12.93 2.34 10.45
C LEU A 535 -12.57 0.86 10.55
N TRP A 536 -11.31 0.56 10.70
CA TRP A 536 -10.77 -0.78 10.72
C TRP A 536 -10.55 -1.31 12.15
N CYS A 537 -9.40 -1.05 12.77
CA CYS A 537 -8.99 -1.70 14.03
C CYS A 537 -9.81 -1.28 15.25
N SER A 538 -10.06 0.00 15.43
CA SER A 538 -10.84 0.59 16.52
C SER A 538 -12.21 1.09 16.06
N GLY A 539 -12.48 0.97 14.78
CA GLY A 539 -13.69 1.46 14.14
C GLY A 539 -14.87 0.50 14.27
N ALA A 540 -15.88 0.74 13.46
CA ALA A 540 -17.15 0.03 13.52
C ALA A 540 -17.01 -1.49 13.31
N THR A 541 -16.22 -1.93 12.33
CA THR A 541 -15.99 -3.37 12.09
C THR A 541 -15.28 -4.03 13.26
N GLY A 542 -14.25 -3.40 13.82
CA GLY A 542 -13.51 -3.93 14.95
C GLY A 542 -14.37 -4.09 16.21
N ILE A 543 -15.34 -3.19 16.43
CA ILE A 543 -16.28 -3.28 17.55
C ILE A 543 -17.20 -4.50 17.37
N VAL A 544 -17.78 -4.65 16.19
CA VAL A 544 -18.69 -5.76 15.88
C VAL A 544 -17.98 -7.10 15.98
N VAL A 545 -16.75 -7.20 15.47
CA VAL A 545 -15.94 -8.42 15.56
C VAL A 545 -15.59 -8.75 17.01
N ARG A 546 -15.23 -7.76 17.84
CA ARG A 546 -14.98 -7.99 19.27
C ARG A 546 -16.21 -8.48 20.02
N ASP A 547 -17.38 -7.94 19.70
CA ASP A 547 -18.62 -8.39 20.33
C ASP A 547 -18.98 -9.82 19.91
N ALA A 548 -18.76 -10.14 18.64
CA ALA A 548 -18.93 -11.49 18.13
C ALA A 548 -17.94 -12.47 18.76
N LEU A 549 -16.66 -12.09 18.88
CA LEU A 549 -15.65 -12.93 19.54
C LEU A 549 -16.01 -13.22 20.98
N ARG A 550 -16.45 -12.21 21.75
CA ARG A 550 -16.92 -12.43 23.15
C ARG A 550 -18.07 -13.42 23.22
N ALA A 551 -19.01 -13.37 22.28
CA ALA A 551 -20.12 -14.33 22.22
C ALA A 551 -19.61 -15.73 21.86
N VAL A 552 -18.65 -15.85 20.95
CA VAL A 552 -17.98 -17.13 20.63
C VAL A 552 -17.28 -17.69 21.89
N GLU A 553 -16.53 -16.86 22.59
CA GLU A 553 -15.83 -17.26 23.84
C GLU A 553 -16.80 -17.74 24.90
N ALA A 554 -17.90 -17.01 25.14
CA ALA A 554 -18.94 -17.43 26.08
C ALA A 554 -19.59 -18.77 25.68
N ARG A 555 -19.71 -19.03 24.37
CA ARG A 555 -20.24 -20.28 23.85
C ARG A 555 -19.23 -21.43 23.99
N ILE A 556 -17.92 -21.16 23.84
CA ILE A 556 -16.85 -22.12 24.12
C ILE A 556 -16.97 -22.62 25.57
N ASP A 557 -17.16 -21.72 26.51
CA ASP A 557 -17.22 -22.07 27.93
C ASP A 557 -18.39 -23.04 28.28
N SER A 558 -19.45 -23.00 27.47
CA SER A 558 -20.62 -23.88 27.59
C SER A 558 -20.62 -25.07 26.63
N ALA A 559 -19.64 -25.19 25.74
CA ALA A 559 -19.60 -26.23 24.72
C ALA A 559 -19.24 -27.60 25.32
N GLY A 560 -19.96 -28.64 24.86
CA GLY A 560 -19.72 -30.05 25.19
C GLY A 560 -19.13 -30.80 23.98
N ARG A 561 -18.81 -32.08 24.22
CA ARG A 561 -18.26 -32.96 23.18
C ARG A 561 -19.23 -33.12 22.00
N GLY A 562 -18.73 -32.85 20.79
CA GLY A 562 -19.50 -32.93 19.54
C GLY A 562 -20.25 -31.66 19.22
N ASP A 563 -20.22 -30.62 20.06
CA ASP A 563 -20.82 -29.34 19.74
C ASP A 563 -20.05 -28.62 18.63
N ILE A 564 -20.81 -27.86 17.84
CA ILE A 564 -20.26 -26.97 16.84
C ILE A 564 -20.69 -25.55 17.17
N VAL A 565 -19.71 -24.66 17.40
CA VAL A 565 -19.95 -23.24 17.58
C VAL A 565 -20.00 -22.61 16.17
N ARG A 566 -21.14 -22.03 15.81
CA ARG A 566 -21.39 -21.51 14.48
C ARG A 566 -21.58 -19.99 14.47
N VAL A 567 -20.85 -19.33 13.60
CA VAL A 567 -21.03 -17.91 13.30
C VAL A 567 -21.50 -17.78 11.85
N LEU A 568 -22.39 -16.82 11.59
CA LEU A 568 -22.86 -16.48 10.26
C LEU A 568 -22.53 -15.03 9.95
N ASP A 569 -21.84 -14.77 8.84
CA ASP A 569 -21.60 -13.43 8.28
C ASP A 569 -22.67 -13.17 7.21
N TYR A 570 -23.62 -12.30 7.55
CA TYR A 570 -24.75 -11.94 6.69
C TYR A 570 -24.39 -10.73 5.82
N GLY A 571 -24.42 -10.93 4.51
CA GLY A 571 -23.92 -9.95 3.57
C GLY A 571 -22.40 -9.87 3.60
N ALA A 572 -21.74 -11.03 3.57
CA ALA A 572 -20.30 -11.16 3.78
C ALA A 572 -19.44 -10.40 2.74
N GLY A 573 -19.96 -10.16 1.53
CA GLY A 573 -19.29 -9.42 0.48
C GLY A 573 -17.88 -9.95 0.21
N THR A 574 -16.88 -9.09 0.36
CA THR A 574 -15.47 -9.45 0.22
C THR A 574 -14.90 -10.24 1.42
N GLY A 575 -15.71 -10.50 2.45
CA GLY A 575 -15.29 -11.23 3.65
C GLY A 575 -14.64 -10.38 4.73
N LEU A 576 -14.82 -9.06 4.71
CA LEU A 576 -14.18 -8.12 5.64
C LEU A 576 -14.31 -8.52 7.11
N ALA A 577 -15.55 -8.67 7.59
CA ALA A 577 -15.80 -9.02 8.99
C ALA A 577 -15.35 -10.45 9.30
N SER A 578 -15.53 -11.37 8.36
CA SER A 578 -15.06 -12.75 8.47
C SER A 578 -13.56 -12.86 8.61
N ILE A 579 -12.78 -12.13 7.83
CA ILE A 579 -11.30 -12.11 7.91
C ILE A 579 -10.87 -11.63 9.30
N GLU A 580 -11.45 -10.54 9.78
CA GLU A 580 -11.09 -10.02 11.10
C GLU A 580 -11.53 -10.93 12.24
N LEU A 581 -12.69 -11.58 12.11
CA LEU A 581 -13.12 -12.58 13.08
C LEU A 581 -12.17 -13.78 13.08
N ILE A 582 -11.75 -14.28 11.93
CA ILE A 582 -10.79 -15.39 11.82
C ILE A 582 -9.47 -15.00 12.50
N LYS A 583 -8.94 -13.80 12.22
CA LYS A 583 -7.73 -13.30 12.89
C LYS A 583 -7.90 -13.24 14.40
N ALA A 584 -9.02 -12.73 14.88
CA ALA A 584 -9.32 -12.67 16.30
C ALA A 584 -9.48 -14.07 16.93
N CYS A 585 -10.14 -14.99 16.25
CA CYS A 585 -10.27 -16.39 16.72
C CYS A 585 -8.91 -17.09 16.81
N VAL A 586 -8.00 -16.85 15.87
CA VAL A 586 -6.64 -17.37 15.92
C VAL A 586 -5.85 -16.76 17.08
N ALA A 587 -5.94 -15.44 17.27
CA ALA A 587 -5.25 -14.73 18.36
C ALA A 587 -5.71 -15.19 19.76
N HIS A 588 -6.96 -15.64 19.86
CA HIS A 588 -7.57 -16.11 21.12
C HIS A 588 -7.62 -17.63 21.25
N ASP A 589 -6.88 -18.38 20.42
CA ASP A 589 -6.78 -19.83 20.42
C ASP A 589 -8.14 -20.55 20.40
N VAL A 590 -9.15 -19.97 19.72
CA VAL A 590 -10.54 -20.48 19.72
C VAL A 590 -10.62 -21.94 19.27
N GLU A 591 -9.89 -22.32 18.20
CA GLU A 591 -9.86 -23.70 17.71
C GLU A 591 -9.29 -24.68 18.76
N ALA A 592 -8.17 -24.34 19.38
CA ALA A 592 -7.53 -25.16 20.39
C ALA A 592 -8.41 -25.30 21.64
N ARG A 593 -9.06 -24.22 22.08
CA ARG A 593 -9.99 -24.20 23.21
C ARG A 593 -11.22 -25.07 22.95
N LEU A 594 -11.77 -25.04 21.75
CA LEU A 594 -12.89 -25.91 21.35
C LEU A 594 -12.44 -27.35 21.22
N ALA A 595 -11.31 -27.64 20.61
CA ALA A 595 -10.76 -28.97 20.46
C ALA A 595 -10.53 -29.66 21.84
N ALA A 596 -10.07 -28.89 22.85
CA ALA A 596 -9.91 -29.37 24.21
C ALA A 596 -11.23 -29.82 24.83
N ARG A 597 -12.37 -29.33 24.33
CA ARG A 597 -13.72 -29.72 24.75
C ARG A 597 -14.37 -30.77 23.83
N GLY A 598 -13.65 -31.19 22.78
CA GLY A 598 -14.20 -32.09 21.77
C GLY A 598 -15.23 -31.40 20.85
N ALA A 599 -15.21 -30.08 20.78
CA ALA A 599 -16.08 -29.23 19.96
C ALA A 599 -15.33 -28.65 18.76
N THR A 600 -16.05 -28.06 17.78
CA THR A 600 -15.49 -27.47 16.59
C THR A 600 -16.08 -26.11 16.28
N PHE A 601 -15.47 -25.37 15.32
CA PHE A 601 -15.91 -24.04 14.87
C PHE A 601 -16.30 -24.05 13.40
N GLU A 602 -17.40 -23.37 13.05
CA GLU A 602 -17.81 -23.12 11.67
C GLU A 602 -18.18 -21.65 11.47
N LEU A 603 -17.78 -21.10 10.32
CA LEU A 603 -18.10 -19.75 9.88
C LEU A 603 -18.84 -19.82 8.54
N HIS A 604 -20.13 -19.49 8.57
CA HIS A 604 -20.98 -19.46 7.39
C HIS A 604 -20.99 -18.06 6.79
N LEU A 605 -20.48 -17.92 5.55
CA LEU A 605 -20.52 -16.69 4.79
C LEU A 605 -21.72 -16.74 3.85
N VAL A 606 -22.60 -15.77 3.97
CA VAL A 606 -23.87 -15.73 3.23
C VAL A 606 -24.01 -14.40 2.52
N ASP A 607 -24.17 -14.41 1.19
CA ASP A 607 -24.42 -13.20 0.39
C ASP A 607 -25.18 -13.52 -0.88
N ILE A 608 -25.63 -12.49 -1.59
CA ILE A 608 -26.09 -12.63 -2.97
C ILE A 608 -24.89 -12.92 -3.87
N PRO A 609 -25.05 -13.74 -4.92
CA PRO A 609 -23.98 -14.09 -5.85
C PRO A 609 -23.51 -12.88 -6.65
N THR A 610 -22.58 -12.12 -6.09
CA THR A 610 -21.96 -10.94 -6.72
C THR A 610 -20.48 -11.16 -6.92
N SER A 611 -19.86 -10.28 -7.68
CA SER A 611 -18.40 -10.24 -7.82
C SER A 611 -17.67 -9.96 -6.48
N TRP A 612 -18.29 -9.27 -5.54
CA TRP A 612 -17.75 -9.07 -4.20
C TRP A 612 -17.69 -10.38 -3.43
N PHE A 613 -18.78 -11.16 -3.50
CA PHE A 613 -18.84 -12.46 -2.84
C PHE A 613 -17.89 -13.47 -3.49
N ALA A 614 -17.69 -13.39 -4.81
CA ALA A 614 -16.70 -14.20 -5.51
C ALA A 614 -15.26 -13.89 -5.04
N GLN A 615 -14.93 -12.62 -4.80
CA GLN A 615 -13.65 -12.24 -4.21
C GLN A 615 -13.51 -12.74 -2.77
N GLY A 616 -14.55 -12.64 -1.97
CA GLY A 616 -14.58 -13.21 -0.61
C GLY A 616 -14.32 -14.72 -0.62
N TYR A 617 -14.91 -15.42 -1.59
CA TYR A 617 -14.65 -16.84 -1.78
C TYR A 617 -13.17 -17.11 -2.08
N ASP A 618 -12.59 -16.44 -3.06
CA ASP A 618 -11.18 -16.62 -3.43
C ASP A 618 -10.22 -16.39 -2.25
N LEU A 619 -10.58 -15.47 -1.35
CA LEU A 619 -9.79 -15.18 -0.16
C LEU A 619 -9.90 -16.23 0.94
N LEU A 620 -11.11 -16.75 1.16
CA LEU A 620 -11.44 -17.49 2.35
C LEU A 620 -11.74 -18.96 2.11
N CYS A 621 -11.82 -19.41 0.84
CA CYS A 621 -12.10 -20.81 0.54
C CYS A 621 -11.01 -21.78 1.02
N GLY A 622 -9.79 -21.32 1.26
CA GLY A 622 -8.72 -22.08 1.88
C GLY A 622 -8.85 -22.26 3.41
N GLN A 623 -9.74 -21.51 4.05
CA GLN A 623 -9.94 -21.61 5.51
C GLN A 623 -10.83 -22.80 5.85
N PRO A 624 -10.42 -23.72 6.73
CA PRO A 624 -11.17 -24.93 7.01
C PRO A 624 -12.52 -24.67 7.69
N TRP A 625 -12.67 -23.57 8.37
CA TRP A 625 -13.88 -23.21 9.10
C TRP A 625 -14.98 -22.64 8.22
N THR A 626 -14.64 -22.12 7.04
CA THR A 626 -15.56 -21.35 6.21
C THR A 626 -16.49 -22.23 5.38
N ARG A 627 -17.75 -21.79 5.25
CA ARG A 627 -18.79 -22.37 4.40
C ARG A 627 -19.47 -21.26 3.63
N PHE A 628 -19.58 -21.38 2.32
CA PHE A 628 -20.14 -20.37 1.46
C PHE A 628 -21.54 -20.72 0.99
N HIS A 629 -22.47 -19.79 1.11
CA HIS A 629 -23.86 -19.98 0.80
C HIS A 629 -24.44 -18.80 0.01
N ALA A 630 -25.18 -19.08 -1.08
CA ALA A 630 -25.93 -18.04 -1.78
C ALA A 630 -27.24 -17.75 -1.08
N LEU A 631 -27.45 -16.47 -0.73
CA LEU A 631 -28.70 -15.98 -0.15
C LEU A 631 -29.85 -15.95 -1.18
N ARG A 632 -29.53 -15.95 -2.46
CA ARG A 632 -30.49 -15.84 -3.54
C ARG A 632 -30.26 -16.91 -4.62
N THR A 633 -31.36 -17.49 -5.11
CA THR A 633 -31.36 -18.35 -6.29
C THR A 633 -32.22 -17.65 -7.35
N GLY A 634 -31.61 -17.27 -8.48
CA GLY A 634 -32.29 -16.39 -9.45
C GLY A 634 -32.68 -15.05 -8.82
N THR A 635 -33.98 -14.73 -8.76
CA THR A 635 -34.51 -13.50 -8.16
C THR A 635 -35.02 -13.69 -6.73
N GLU A 636 -35.13 -14.93 -6.26
CA GLU A 636 -35.77 -15.27 -4.99
C GLU A 636 -34.73 -15.35 -3.86
N PHE A 637 -35.02 -14.63 -2.75
CA PHE A 637 -34.28 -14.74 -1.51
C PHE A 637 -34.75 -15.93 -0.69
N ARG A 638 -33.81 -16.68 -0.17
CA ARG A 638 -34.03 -17.88 0.64
C ARG A 638 -33.99 -17.53 2.12
N PRO A 639 -34.85 -18.15 2.97
CA PRO A 639 -34.67 -18.07 4.42
C PRO A 639 -33.30 -18.57 4.83
N LEU A 640 -32.68 -17.92 5.80
CA LEU A 640 -31.30 -18.25 6.23
C LEU A 640 -31.20 -19.68 6.77
N LEU A 641 -32.23 -20.17 7.45
CA LEU A 641 -32.26 -21.52 7.96
C LEU A 641 -32.23 -22.57 6.82
N ASP A 642 -32.86 -22.26 5.68
CA ASP A 642 -32.80 -23.11 4.49
C ASP A 642 -31.44 -23.03 3.80
N VAL A 643 -30.84 -21.83 3.82
CA VAL A 643 -29.50 -21.59 3.27
C VAL A 643 -28.44 -22.36 4.05
N THR A 644 -28.60 -22.46 5.37
CA THR A 644 -27.71 -23.24 6.25
C THR A 644 -28.13 -24.69 6.42
N ALA A 645 -29.04 -25.22 5.55
CA ALA A 645 -29.53 -26.60 5.60
C ALA A 645 -30.14 -27.02 6.96
N GLY A 646 -30.82 -26.09 7.62
CA GLY A 646 -31.45 -26.31 8.93
C GLY A 646 -30.51 -26.11 10.14
N GLU A 647 -29.25 -25.77 9.88
CA GLU A 647 -28.28 -25.54 10.95
C GLU A 647 -28.47 -24.16 11.56
N ARG A 648 -28.69 -24.16 12.92
CA ARG A 648 -28.76 -22.88 13.66
C ARG A 648 -27.40 -22.43 14.10
N VAL A 649 -27.24 -21.08 14.16
CA VAL A 649 -25.97 -20.44 14.52
C VAL A 649 -26.05 -19.78 15.90
N ASP A 650 -24.90 -19.61 16.53
CA ASP A 650 -24.78 -18.99 17.85
C ASP A 650 -24.64 -17.46 17.74
N VAL A 651 -23.98 -17.00 16.68
CA VAL A 651 -23.71 -15.57 16.44
C VAL A 651 -23.95 -15.22 14.99
N VAL A 652 -24.53 -14.07 14.73
CA VAL A 652 -24.61 -13.45 13.41
C VAL A 652 -23.83 -12.14 13.42
N LEU A 653 -22.98 -11.96 12.41
CA LEU A 653 -22.38 -10.71 11.99
C LEU A 653 -23.17 -10.12 10.84
N ALA A 654 -23.40 -8.82 10.84
CA ALA A 654 -23.95 -8.09 9.69
C ALA A 654 -23.20 -6.76 9.54
N ASN A 655 -22.07 -6.79 8.85
CA ASN A 655 -21.19 -5.62 8.74
C ASN A 655 -21.46 -4.87 7.44
N MET A 656 -21.85 -3.60 7.52
CA MET A 656 -22.10 -2.73 6.37
C MET A 656 -23.22 -3.26 5.43
N VAL A 657 -24.31 -3.79 5.98
CA VAL A 657 -25.39 -4.40 5.18
C VAL A 657 -26.72 -3.65 5.30
N PHE A 658 -27.12 -3.23 6.49
CA PHE A 658 -28.49 -2.80 6.73
C PHE A 658 -28.86 -1.51 5.98
N HIS A 659 -27.89 -0.63 5.69
CA HIS A 659 -28.10 0.54 4.86
C HIS A 659 -28.43 0.21 3.39
N LEU A 660 -28.17 -1.03 2.95
CA LEU A 660 -28.49 -1.49 1.60
C LEU A 660 -29.90 -2.08 1.50
N LEU A 661 -30.62 -2.22 2.61
CA LEU A 661 -31.93 -2.85 2.66
C LEU A 661 -33.03 -1.80 2.63
N THR A 662 -34.13 -2.10 1.94
CA THR A 662 -35.39 -1.36 2.09
C THR A 662 -36.08 -1.77 3.40
N ASP A 663 -37.03 -0.98 3.89
CA ASP A 663 -37.83 -1.30 5.10
C ASP A 663 -38.46 -2.69 5.03
N GLY A 664 -39.01 -3.07 3.88
CA GLY A 664 -39.62 -4.37 3.69
C GLY A 664 -38.57 -5.49 3.69
N ALA A 665 -37.37 -5.24 3.10
CA ALA A 665 -36.27 -6.19 3.10
C ALA A 665 -35.66 -6.34 4.49
N MET A 666 -35.59 -5.23 5.26
CA MET A 666 -35.10 -5.27 6.64
C MET A 666 -36.00 -6.11 7.57
N ARG A 667 -37.33 -5.99 7.45
CA ARG A 667 -38.26 -6.84 8.23
C ARG A 667 -38.10 -8.31 7.90
N ARG A 668 -38.02 -8.67 6.61
CA ARG A 668 -37.76 -10.06 6.21
C ARG A 668 -36.39 -10.56 6.66
N ALA A 669 -35.38 -9.70 6.62
CA ALA A 669 -34.04 -10.03 7.12
C ALA A 669 -34.10 -10.29 8.63
N ALA A 670 -34.77 -9.44 9.41
CA ALA A 670 -34.93 -9.62 10.86
C ALA A 670 -35.60 -10.96 11.22
N GLU A 671 -36.67 -11.32 10.51
CA GLU A 671 -37.35 -12.62 10.67
C GLU A 671 -36.42 -13.79 10.33
N SER A 672 -35.70 -13.69 9.19
CA SER A 672 -34.78 -14.73 8.72
C SER A 672 -33.57 -14.89 9.66
N LEU A 673 -33.03 -13.79 10.17
CA LEU A 673 -31.96 -13.78 11.15
C LEU A 673 -32.40 -14.42 12.49
N ALA A 674 -33.61 -14.09 12.94
CA ALA A 674 -34.19 -14.76 14.12
C ALA A 674 -34.38 -16.25 13.88
N GLY A 675 -34.79 -16.64 12.67
CA GLY A 675 -34.99 -18.05 12.30
C GLY A 675 -33.72 -18.87 12.39
N VAL A 676 -32.58 -18.33 11.96
CA VAL A 676 -31.31 -19.05 11.92
C VAL A 676 -30.54 -19.00 13.25
N LEU A 677 -30.68 -17.95 14.06
CA LEU A 677 -30.07 -17.89 15.38
C LEU A 677 -30.68 -18.89 16.36
N ARG A 678 -29.87 -19.41 17.26
CA ARG A 678 -30.39 -20.15 18.46
C ARG A 678 -31.05 -19.18 19.42
N PRO A 679 -32.03 -19.59 20.23
CA PRO A 679 -32.51 -18.77 21.34
C PRO A 679 -31.36 -18.31 22.25
N GLY A 680 -31.30 -17.01 22.55
CA GLY A 680 -30.15 -16.40 23.24
C GLY A 680 -28.91 -16.16 22.39
N GLY A 681 -28.95 -16.49 21.09
CA GLY A 681 -27.87 -16.18 20.14
C GLY A 681 -27.80 -14.68 19.86
N LEU A 682 -26.64 -14.22 19.45
CA LEU A 682 -26.30 -12.79 19.32
C LEU A 682 -26.24 -12.34 17.85
N LEU A 683 -26.92 -11.24 17.54
CA LEU A 683 -26.75 -10.47 16.32
C LEU A 683 -25.87 -9.25 16.62
N CYS A 684 -24.74 -9.16 15.98
CA CYS A 684 -23.85 -8.00 15.99
C CYS A 684 -23.84 -7.33 14.64
N PHE A 685 -24.12 -6.05 14.56
CA PHE A 685 -24.06 -5.35 13.29
C PHE A 685 -23.39 -3.98 13.37
N SER A 686 -22.82 -3.56 12.24
CA SER A 686 -22.46 -2.17 11.98
C SER A 686 -23.08 -1.71 10.66
N SER A 687 -23.49 -0.47 10.60
CA SER A 687 -23.98 0.11 9.36
C SER A 687 -23.75 1.62 9.33
N PRO A 688 -23.13 2.15 8.27
CA PRO A 688 -23.21 3.57 7.98
C PRO A 688 -24.61 3.91 7.51
N ASP A 689 -24.87 5.19 7.31
CA ASP A 689 -26.05 5.67 6.60
C ASP A 689 -27.42 5.28 7.23
N LEU A 690 -27.46 5.06 8.54
CA LEU A 690 -28.71 4.87 9.30
C LEU A 690 -29.04 6.14 10.07
N GLY A 691 -29.64 7.11 9.39
CA GLY A 691 -30.03 8.33 10.06
C GLY A 691 -30.88 9.26 9.20
N PRO A 692 -31.67 10.18 9.80
CA PRO A 692 -32.12 11.34 9.05
C PRO A 692 -30.89 12.17 8.70
N ALA A 693 -30.97 12.94 7.61
CA ALA A 693 -29.97 13.93 7.30
C ALA A 693 -29.76 14.85 8.52
N GLY A 694 -28.67 14.62 9.23
CA GLY A 694 -28.23 15.42 10.37
C GLY A 694 -27.09 16.34 9.93
N PRO A 695 -26.34 16.91 10.86
CA PRO A 695 -25.17 17.71 10.55
C PRO A 695 -24.02 16.86 9.96
N HIS A 696 -24.18 15.55 9.94
CA HIS A 696 -23.19 14.60 9.43
C HIS A 696 -23.64 14.03 8.09
N ALA A 697 -22.68 13.89 7.17
CA ALA A 697 -22.95 13.30 5.87
C ALA A 697 -23.21 11.78 5.99
N LEU A 698 -24.05 11.28 5.11
CA LEU A 698 -24.19 9.84 4.88
C LEU A 698 -23.05 9.37 4.00
N LEU A 699 -22.32 8.34 4.43
CA LEU A 699 -21.06 7.90 3.80
C LEU A 699 -21.22 7.53 2.33
N PHE A 700 -22.29 6.81 2.00
CA PHE A 700 -22.53 6.34 0.63
C PHE A 700 -23.65 7.12 -0.07
N HIS A 701 -24.74 7.45 0.64
CA HIS A 701 -25.91 8.06 0.02
C HIS A 701 -25.64 9.49 -0.46
N ASP A 702 -24.99 10.33 0.35
CA ASP A 702 -24.80 11.73 -0.02
C ASP A 702 -23.79 11.91 -1.14
N PRO A 703 -22.58 11.29 -1.09
CA PRO A 703 -21.64 11.38 -2.20
C PRO A 703 -22.23 10.86 -3.51
N ASN A 704 -22.97 9.74 -3.46
CA ASN A 704 -23.53 9.15 -4.67
C ASN A 704 -24.69 9.97 -5.24
N ARG A 705 -25.52 10.53 -4.38
CA ARG A 705 -26.60 11.45 -4.80
C ARG A 705 -26.02 12.70 -5.49
N LEU A 706 -25.00 13.30 -4.90
CA LEU A 706 -24.33 14.48 -5.44
C LEU A 706 -23.58 14.16 -6.74
N LEU A 707 -22.81 13.09 -6.76
CA LEU A 707 -22.11 12.63 -7.96
C LEU A 707 -23.08 12.47 -9.14
N ARG A 708 -24.19 11.78 -8.90
CA ARG A 708 -25.23 11.59 -9.92
C ARG A 708 -25.87 12.91 -10.36
N GLY A 709 -26.16 13.80 -9.41
CA GLY A 709 -26.70 15.13 -9.70
C GLY A 709 -25.77 15.95 -10.58
N HIS A 710 -24.49 16.00 -10.26
CA HIS A 710 -23.49 16.71 -11.06
C HIS A 710 -23.29 16.09 -12.44
N TRP A 711 -23.33 14.76 -12.57
CA TRP A 711 -23.26 14.10 -13.87
C TRP A 711 -24.46 14.46 -14.76
N LEU A 712 -25.68 14.41 -14.22
CA LEU A 712 -26.86 14.77 -14.98
C LEU A 712 -26.85 16.26 -15.40
N ALA A 713 -26.42 17.15 -14.50
CA ALA A 713 -26.23 18.55 -14.84
C ALA A 713 -25.22 18.76 -15.97
N ALA A 714 -24.17 17.96 -16.02
CA ALA A 714 -23.20 17.99 -17.11
C ALA A 714 -23.80 17.49 -18.45
N LEU A 715 -24.65 16.47 -18.41
CA LEU A 715 -25.37 15.99 -19.60
C LEU A 715 -26.36 17.03 -20.16
N ASP A 716 -26.95 17.84 -19.29
CA ASP A 716 -27.92 18.87 -19.64
C ASP A 716 -27.26 20.23 -19.92
N ALA A 717 -25.93 20.35 -19.85
CA ALA A 717 -25.25 21.63 -20.06
C ALA A 717 -25.50 22.19 -21.45
N ALA A 718 -25.92 23.46 -21.51
CA ALA A 718 -26.19 24.17 -22.77
C ALA A 718 -24.93 24.35 -23.60
N GLU A 719 -23.77 24.48 -22.95
CA GLU A 719 -22.47 24.66 -23.57
C GLU A 719 -21.50 23.56 -23.15
N PRO A 720 -21.54 22.37 -23.81
CA PRO A 720 -20.64 21.25 -23.42
C PRO A 720 -19.15 21.60 -23.48
N LEU A 721 -18.75 22.55 -24.30
CA LEU A 721 -17.35 23.00 -24.44
C LEU A 721 -16.85 23.75 -23.20
N SER A 722 -17.73 24.29 -22.37
CA SER A 722 -17.36 24.93 -21.09
C SER A 722 -17.05 23.92 -19.98
N LEU A 723 -17.35 22.63 -20.18
CA LEU A 723 -17.07 21.58 -19.22
C LEU A 723 -15.59 21.25 -19.17
N ALA A 724 -15.11 20.80 -18.01
CA ALA A 724 -13.78 20.23 -17.85
C ALA A 724 -13.55 19.06 -18.81
N PRO A 725 -12.30 18.83 -19.27
CA PRO A 725 -12.02 17.83 -20.30
C PRO A 725 -12.64 16.45 -20.07
N PRO A 726 -12.53 15.81 -18.88
CA PRO A 726 -13.12 14.48 -18.70
C PRO A 726 -14.63 14.47 -18.86
N LEU A 727 -15.32 15.50 -18.34
CA LEU A 727 -16.77 15.64 -18.48
C LEU A 727 -17.19 15.89 -19.91
N ARG A 728 -16.51 16.81 -20.59
CA ARG A 728 -16.78 17.16 -21.99
C ARG A 728 -16.67 15.93 -22.87
N ASP A 729 -15.59 15.18 -22.73
CA ASP A 729 -15.33 13.98 -23.53
C ASP A 729 -16.37 12.88 -23.27
N ALA A 730 -16.77 12.72 -22.02
CA ALA A 730 -17.82 11.75 -21.66
C ALA A 730 -19.19 12.17 -22.20
N VAL A 731 -19.56 13.44 -22.04
CA VAL A 731 -20.82 13.98 -22.58
C VAL A 731 -20.90 13.83 -24.08
N ALA A 732 -19.79 14.07 -24.81
CA ALA A 732 -19.73 13.91 -26.26
C ALA A 732 -19.94 12.45 -26.70
N ARG A 733 -19.42 11.49 -25.93
CA ARG A 733 -19.52 10.05 -26.25
C ARG A 733 -20.83 9.40 -25.87
N VAL A 734 -21.61 9.97 -24.92
CA VAL A 734 -22.91 9.42 -24.54
C VAL A 734 -23.95 9.77 -25.60
N ARG A 735 -24.52 8.73 -26.24
CA ARG A 735 -25.54 8.91 -27.31
C ARG A 735 -26.81 9.53 -26.76
N PRO A 736 -27.62 10.24 -27.61
CA PRO A 736 -28.87 10.87 -27.18
C PRO A 736 -29.86 9.91 -26.52
N ALA A 737 -30.00 8.68 -27.07
CA ALA A 737 -30.88 7.66 -26.47
C ALA A 737 -30.39 7.20 -25.08
N GLU A 738 -29.10 7.17 -24.85
CA GLU A 738 -28.51 6.85 -23.56
C GLU A 738 -28.65 8.00 -22.57
N ARG A 739 -28.59 9.25 -23.02
CA ARG A 739 -28.89 10.43 -22.21
C ARG A 739 -30.29 10.38 -21.62
N SER A 740 -31.31 10.09 -22.47
CA SER A 740 -32.67 9.91 -22.02
C SER A 740 -32.86 8.74 -21.07
N SER A 741 -32.08 7.64 -21.25
CA SER A 741 -32.04 6.49 -20.37
C SER A 741 -31.37 6.83 -19.05
N ALA A 742 -30.30 7.67 -19.07
CA ALA A 742 -29.64 8.17 -17.89
C ALA A 742 -30.56 8.98 -17.01
N GLN A 743 -31.38 9.88 -17.60
CA GLN A 743 -32.39 10.64 -16.90
C GLN A 743 -33.41 9.73 -16.22
N ARG A 744 -33.95 8.74 -16.92
CA ARG A 744 -34.88 7.77 -16.34
C ARG A 744 -34.24 6.91 -15.23
N ARG A 745 -32.94 6.65 -15.31
CA ARG A 745 -32.19 5.93 -14.25
C ARG A 745 -31.89 6.81 -13.05
N ALA A 746 -31.84 8.13 -13.20
CA ALA A 746 -31.69 9.04 -12.09
C ALA A 746 -32.88 8.96 -11.11
N ASP A 747 -34.05 8.68 -11.64
CA ASP A 747 -35.27 8.48 -10.83
C ASP A 747 -35.24 7.11 -10.12
N ARG A 748 -34.39 6.15 -10.55
CA ARG A 748 -34.15 4.90 -9.85
C ARG A 748 -33.02 5.11 -8.88
N ARG A 749 -33.34 5.12 -7.61
CA ARG A 749 -32.34 5.14 -6.55
C ARG A 749 -31.48 3.87 -6.66
N ILE A 750 -30.19 4.03 -6.86
CA ILE A 750 -29.23 2.93 -6.89
C ILE A 750 -29.06 2.35 -5.48
N LEU A 751 -29.05 3.22 -4.48
CA LEU A 751 -29.19 2.83 -3.08
C LEU A 751 -30.64 3.05 -2.64
N PRO A 752 -31.20 2.19 -1.81
CA PRO A 752 -32.53 2.38 -1.26
C PRO A 752 -32.60 3.68 -0.46
N THR A 753 -33.80 4.14 -0.18
CA THR A 753 -33.98 5.30 0.73
C THR A 753 -33.27 4.97 2.05
N PRO A 754 -32.42 5.85 2.58
CA PRO A 754 -31.74 5.61 3.84
C PRO A 754 -32.75 5.26 4.92
N GLN A 755 -32.47 4.15 5.62
CA GLN A 755 -33.23 3.78 6.79
C GLN A 755 -32.78 4.62 7.99
N THR A 756 -33.64 4.73 8.99
CA THR A 756 -33.26 5.32 10.26
C THR A 756 -32.85 4.22 11.26
N ARG A 757 -32.04 4.57 12.25
CA ARG A 757 -31.75 3.69 13.38
C ARG A 757 -33.02 3.19 14.06
N THR A 758 -34.01 4.06 14.17
CA THR A 758 -35.32 3.74 14.73
C THR A 758 -36.07 2.70 13.90
N SER A 759 -36.05 2.84 12.54
CA SER A 759 -36.73 1.85 11.67
C SER A 759 -36.04 0.47 11.73
N VAL A 760 -34.71 0.43 11.80
CA VAL A 760 -33.96 -0.82 11.96
C VAL A 760 -34.23 -1.44 13.33
N ALA A 761 -34.21 -0.67 14.42
CA ALA A 761 -34.55 -1.15 15.75
C ALA A 761 -35.98 -1.66 15.82
N ALA A 762 -36.95 -0.96 15.19
CA ALA A 762 -38.33 -1.40 15.13
C ALA A 762 -38.51 -2.72 14.32
N ALA A 763 -37.73 -2.92 13.26
CA ALA A 763 -37.76 -4.16 12.50
C ALA A 763 -37.19 -5.35 13.32
N LEU A 764 -36.21 -5.10 14.17
CA LEU A 764 -35.59 -6.12 15.02
C LEU A 764 -36.38 -6.44 16.29
N ALA A 765 -37.08 -5.45 16.87
CA ALA A 765 -37.75 -5.54 18.16
C ALA A 765 -38.74 -6.75 18.33
N PRO A 766 -39.45 -7.23 17.28
CA PRO A 766 -40.31 -8.40 17.43
C PRO A 766 -39.56 -9.68 17.77
N HIS A 767 -38.31 -9.77 17.44
CA HIS A 767 -37.51 -11.01 17.52
C HIS A 767 -36.30 -10.89 18.41
N PHE A 768 -35.87 -9.69 18.74
CA PHE A 768 -34.61 -9.42 19.41
C PHE A 768 -34.76 -8.41 20.56
N ARG A 769 -33.85 -8.53 21.53
CA ARG A 769 -33.66 -7.54 22.61
C ARG A 769 -32.27 -6.92 22.44
N GLY A 770 -32.22 -5.60 22.39
CA GLY A 770 -30.94 -4.90 22.23
C GLY A 770 -31.16 -3.42 21.92
N ALA A 771 -30.08 -2.75 21.63
CA ALA A 771 -30.07 -1.33 21.28
C ALA A 771 -29.15 -1.04 20.12
N VAL A 772 -29.42 0.08 19.42
CA VAL A 772 -28.57 0.64 18.39
C VAL A 772 -27.84 1.85 18.95
N GLU A 773 -26.51 1.76 19.03
CA GLU A 773 -25.64 2.86 19.40
C GLU A 773 -25.27 3.70 18.18
N ARG A 774 -25.00 4.98 18.41
CA ARG A 774 -24.47 5.89 17.39
C ARG A 774 -23.01 6.21 17.67
N ARG A 775 -22.19 6.20 16.63
CA ARG A 775 -20.83 6.73 16.67
C ARG A 775 -20.54 7.61 15.48
N THR A 776 -19.77 8.64 15.70
CA THR A 776 -19.31 9.54 14.65
C THR A 776 -17.84 9.27 14.37
N TYR A 777 -17.49 9.19 13.11
CA TYR A 777 -16.12 9.04 12.63
C TYR A 777 -15.81 10.20 11.69
N GLU A 778 -14.62 10.75 11.85
CA GLU A 778 -14.07 11.75 10.95
C GLU A 778 -13.21 11.07 9.89
N LEU A 779 -13.55 11.29 8.62
CA LEU A 779 -12.75 10.86 7.47
C LEU A 779 -11.81 11.99 7.09
N LEU A 780 -10.52 11.80 7.34
CA LEU A 780 -9.53 12.89 7.34
C LEU A 780 -9.01 13.31 5.98
N ALA A 781 -9.13 12.50 4.96
CA ALA A 781 -8.52 12.81 3.68
C ALA A 781 -9.52 12.67 2.53
N GLU A 782 -9.62 13.73 1.74
CA GLU A 782 -10.40 13.76 0.51
C GLU A 782 -10.14 12.56 -0.40
N GLU A 783 -8.84 12.27 -0.62
CA GLU A 783 -8.44 11.17 -1.48
C GLU A 783 -8.76 9.80 -0.87
N SER A 784 -8.68 9.67 0.45
CA SER A 784 -9.09 8.44 1.15
C SER A 784 -10.59 8.21 1.00
N LEU A 785 -11.41 9.26 1.17
CA LEU A 785 -12.84 9.17 0.95
C LEU A 785 -13.15 8.81 -0.51
N MET A 786 -12.55 9.51 -1.46
CA MET A 786 -12.71 9.25 -2.88
C MET A 786 -12.33 7.83 -3.25
N THR A 787 -11.21 7.35 -2.74
CA THR A 787 -10.72 5.98 -2.99
C THR A 787 -11.65 4.93 -2.37
N ALA A 788 -12.24 5.21 -1.22
CA ALA A 788 -13.19 4.31 -0.60
C ALA A 788 -14.53 4.24 -1.33
N LEU A 789 -15.01 5.36 -1.90
CA LEU A 789 -16.34 5.45 -2.50
C LEU A 789 -16.37 5.07 -3.98
N VAL A 790 -15.35 5.47 -4.75
CA VAL A 790 -15.34 5.28 -6.20
C VAL A 790 -15.35 3.81 -6.62
N PRO A 791 -14.50 2.93 -6.07
CA PRO A 791 -14.47 1.54 -6.51
C PRO A 791 -15.78 0.79 -6.24
N ALA A 792 -16.44 1.12 -5.13
CA ALA A 792 -17.68 0.47 -4.74
C ALA A 792 -18.84 0.71 -5.73
N ASN A 793 -18.85 1.89 -6.39
CA ASN A 793 -20.02 2.35 -7.12
C ASN A 793 -19.72 2.63 -8.61
N GLN A 794 -18.49 2.49 -9.05
CA GLN A 794 -18.04 2.90 -10.38
C GLN A 794 -18.88 2.31 -11.53
N ALA A 795 -19.20 1.02 -11.47
CA ALA A 795 -19.92 0.34 -12.53
C ALA A 795 -21.42 0.67 -12.55
N GLU A 796 -21.99 1.11 -11.43
CA GLU A 796 -23.43 1.30 -11.26
C GLU A 796 -23.86 2.73 -11.54
N TYR A 797 -23.02 3.72 -11.23
CA TYR A 797 -23.41 5.12 -11.21
C TYR A 797 -23.29 5.84 -12.54
N LEU A 798 -22.26 5.57 -13.32
CA LEU A 798 -22.04 6.20 -14.61
C LEU A 798 -21.95 5.14 -15.73
N ALA A 799 -22.80 4.13 -15.69
CA ALA A 799 -22.82 3.02 -16.64
C ALA A 799 -23.06 3.47 -18.09
N GLU A 800 -23.59 4.67 -18.30
CA GLU A 800 -23.74 5.30 -19.61
C GLU A 800 -22.41 5.58 -20.29
N ILE A 801 -21.34 5.74 -19.52
CA ILE A 801 -19.99 5.90 -20.04
C ILE A 801 -19.42 4.48 -20.19
N ALA A 802 -19.43 3.97 -21.41
CA ALA A 802 -18.98 2.61 -21.68
C ALA A 802 -17.45 2.45 -21.43
N ASP A 803 -16.67 3.48 -21.77
CA ASP A 803 -15.23 3.51 -21.56
C ASP A 803 -14.93 3.61 -20.04
N ARG A 804 -14.27 2.58 -19.51
CA ARG A 804 -13.98 2.46 -18.07
C ARG A 804 -13.05 3.55 -17.56
N ASP A 805 -11.98 3.86 -18.30
CA ASP A 805 -10.98 4.83 -17.86
C ASP A 805 -11.54 6.24 -17.89
N LEU A 806 -12.31 6.57 -18.92
CA LEU A 806 -13.04 7.83 -18.99
C LEU A 806 -14.07 7.95 -17.87
N ARG A 807 -14.83 6.88 -17.59
CA ARG A 807 -15.80 6.84 -16.48
C ARG A 807 -15.11 7.08 -15.13
N GLU A 808 -13.98 6.45 -14.87
CA GLU A 808 -13.20 6.68 -13.66
C GLU A 808 -12.66 8.11 -13.58
N ALA A 809 -12.15 8.66 -14.67
CA ALA A 809 -11.67 10.05 -14.73
C ALA A 809 -12.80 11.04 -14.41
N VAL A 810 -14.01 10.81 -14.96
CA VAL A 810 -15.19 11.63 -14.67
C VAL A 810 -15.59 11.52 -13.20
N ILE A 811 -15.63 10.32 -12.64
CA ILE A 811 -15.97 10.11 -11.23
C ILE A 811 -14.95 10.83 -10.33
N ARG A 812 -13.67 10.69 -10.59
CA ARG A 812 -12.61 11.36 -9.82
C ARG A 812 -12.72 12.88 -9.88
N HIS A 813 -12.93 13.41 -11.10
CA HIS A 813 -13.09 14.84 -11.28
C HIS A 813 -14.33 15.36 -10.52
N LEU A 814 -15.48 14.72 -10.68
CA LEU A 814 -16.70 15.15 -10.00
C LEU A 814 -16.58 15.01 -8.47
N MET A 815 -15.98 13.93 -7.98
CA MET A 815 -15.76 13.74 -6.54
C MET A 815 -14.88 14.86 -5.98
N ARG A 816 -13.73 15.10 -6.59
CA ARG A 816 -12.75 16.07 -6.11
C ARG A 816 -13.25 17.51 -6.21
N ASP A 817 -13.81 17.89 -7.37
CA ASP A 817 -14.01 19.29 -7.71
C ASP A 817 -15.44 19.77 -7.41
N ARG A 818 -16.38 18.87 -7.10
CA ARG A 818 -17.78 19.19 -6.86
C ARG A 818 -18.32 18.56 -5.57
N VAL A 819 -18.28 17.24 -5.49
CA VAL A 819 -18.96 16.49 -4.41
C VAL A 819 -18.31 16.73 -3.05
N LEU A 820 -16.99 16.53 -2.93
CA LEU A 820 -16.28 16.71 -1.67
C LEU A 820 -16.30 18.15 -1.17
N PRO A 821 -16.06 19.17 -2.01
CA PRO A 821 -16.21 20.56 -1.57
C PRO A 821 -17.63 20.92 -1.10
N GLU A 822 -18.65 20.28 -1.68
CA GLU A 822 -20.04 20.48 -1.24
C GLU A 822 -20.31 19.81 0.10
N LEU A 823 -19.87 18.57 0.30
CA LEU A 823 -20.02 17.83 1.55
C LEU A 823 -19.22 18.42 2.72
N MET A 824 -18.05 18.98 2.42
CA MET A 824 -17.15 19.57 3.43
C MET A 824 -17.47 21.04 3.76
N ARG A 825 -18.43 21.66 3.13
CA ARG A 825 -18.95 22.99 3.46
C ARG A 825 -19.73 22.96 4.78
N GLY A 826 -19.06 22.71 5.88
CA GLY A 826 -19.63 22.86 7.22
C GLY A 826 -19.72 24.34 7.66
N PRO A 827 -20.46 24.67 8.72
CA PRO A 827 -20.71 26.05 9.14
C PRO A 827 -19.49 26.85 9.59
N ALA A 828 -18.28 26.33 9.51
CA ALA A 828 -17.08 26.97 10.06
C ALA A 828 -15.84 26.96 9.19
N GLY A 829 -15.85 26.59 7.91
CA GLY A 829 -14.68 26.75 7.03
C GLY A 829 -13.35 26.09 7.49
N THR A 830 -13.39 25.24 8.49
CA THR A 830 -12.21 24.68 9.18
C THR A 830 -12.18 23.17 9.25
N ALA A 831 -13.18 22.46 8.71
CA ALA A 831 -13.20 21.00 8.76
C ALA A 831 -12.25 20.42 7.71
N LEU A 832 -11.13 19.89 8.14
CA LEU A 832 -10.20 19.10 7.33
C LEU A 832 -10.70 17.67 7.03
N GLY A 833 -11.94 17.35 7.38
CA GLY A 833 -12.50 16.01 7.26
C GLY A 833 -14.02 15.97 7.15
N LEU A 834 -14.53 14.83 6.68
CA LEU A 834 -15.95 14.52 6.60
C LEU A 834 -16.38 13.72 7.84
N ASN A 835 -17.30 14.26 8.63
CA ASN A 835 -17.91 13.53 9.73
C ASN A 835 -19.04 12.64 9.24
N VAL A 836 -18.91 11.33 9.44
CA VAL A 836 -19.93 10.35 9.10
C VAL A 836 -20.48 9.66 10.35
N GLU A 837 -21.77 9.40 10.33
CA GLU A 837 -22.46 8.70 11.40
C GLU A 837 -22.50 7.20 11.12
N TRP A 838 -22.25 6.40 12.15
CA TRP A 838 -22.26 4.95 12.10
C TRP A 838 -23.16 4.38 13.21
N ALA A 839 -24.01 3.44 12.84
CA ALA A 839 -24.84 2.69 13.77
C ALA A 839 -24.19 1.37 14.12
N LEU A 840 -24.15 1.05 15.40
CA LEU A 840 -23.66 -0.21 15.95
C LEU A 840 -24.81 -0.86 16.72
N GLY A 841 -25.01 -2.16 16.52
CA GLY A 841 -26.08 -2.88 17.21
C GLY A 841 -25.59 -4.20 17.79
N ARG A 842 -26.04 -4.46 19.00
CA ARG A 842 -25.90 -5.73 19.68
C ARG A 842 -27.26 -6.19 20.17
N PHE A 843 -27.74 -7.29 19.60
CA PHE A 843 -29.10 -7.78 19.81
C PHE A 843 -29.08 -9.27 20.14
N GLU A 844 -29.72 -9.64 21.26
CA GLU A 844 -29.90 -11.02 21.65
C GLU A 844 -31.26 -11.52 21.14
N ARG A 845 -31.30 -12.71 20.52
CA ARG A 845 -32.54 -13.34 20.10
C ARG A 845 -33.41 -13.65 21.31
N SER A 846 -34.66 -13.16 21.29
CA SER A 846 -35.67 -13.48 22.27
C SER A 846 -35.93 -15.00 22.33
N ARG A 847 -36.24 -15.51 23.49
CA ARG A 847 -36.51 -16.96 23.72
C ARG A 847 -37.76 -17.40 22.97
#